data_0b9f64952bb0e183a66152e5e33e963f
#
_entry.id   0b9f64952bb0e183a66152e5e33e963f
#
_cell.length_a   1.000
_cell.length_b   1.000
_cell.length_c   1.000
_cell.angle_alpha   90.00
_cell.angle_beta   90.00
_cell.angle_gamma   90.00
#
_symmetry.space_group_name_H-M   'P 1'
#
loop_
_entity.id
_entity.type
_entity.pdbx_description
1 polymer ?
#
loop_
_entity_poly.entity_id
_entity_poly.type
_entity_poly.pdbx_seq_one_letter_code
_entity_poly.pdbx_strand_id
1 'polypeptide(L)'
;ASYTVSVFEKNGKEMAYTLAIVDEGLLDLTRFRTPEPWKAFNAREALGVNTWDLYNYVVGAYGGRIEQLFSIGGDDALNKGPKAIVNRFKPVVRFDGPFLLKKGKTARHTYQMPNYNGRVKIMVVAGNGEAYGHADKSVMVRKPVMLLGTLPRVIGVGEEMVVPATVFATEDGVGAVNVSIACSSNMEVVGEATRSLSFERKGDQQASFRIRVKKNPGIGKVTITATGKGDKSVYETELEIRTVRRPQVKVSAATLEAGKSWKKTVAMPGATGTNQLTLEVSDIAPVNLSSRLSYLLGYPHGCLEQITSKGFPQLYISSFTDLTPQQAKSTEEAVKEVIRRLRSYQTVDGAFAYWPGGTSSNGWGTVYATHFLLEASKKGYLVPEAMKQSVLNNLRRVARNWKPATSYYMDSEETTQAYRLYVLALAGSQEMGAMNRLKEMKDLASMSRWSLASAYALVGREDVAQDLISKTTALPSGYSEYDETFGSDVRDQSIQLMTLCLLDKGKEAATLVEELSKQLSSDDWLSTQSTAFALVALSDYLAKYRVDGAMDFTYACGGKDGQVKTDKNIWSETLLDKAGTSASVELKNTGKSTLFARIITEGIPEQGEEKAYANGVSLAVSYVDLNGRPVNVAQLEQGTNFSAVVTVKNPSARGYNNLVLSEIFPAGWEILNTRFLNESATDSLSA
;
A
#
# COMPACT_ATOMS: atom_id res chain seq x y z
N ALA A 1 38.20 -3.39 -16.40
CA ALA A 1 39.17 -2.58 -17.14
C ALA A 1 39.25 -1.18 -16.53
N SER A 2 40.46 -0.59 -16.53
CA SER A 2 40.61 0.83 -16.17
C SER A 2 40.59 1.68 -17.43
N TYR A 3 40.06 2.90 -17.30
CA TYR A 3 40.07 3.91 -18.37
C TYR A 3 40.38 5.27 -17.78
N THR A 4 40.94 6.15 -18.61
CA THR A 4 41.34 7.48 -18.18
C THR A 4 40.59 8.53 -18.99
N VAL A 5 39.94 9.46 -18.29
CA VAL A 5 39.30 10.64 -18.86
C VAL A 5 40.25 11.81 -18.69
N SER A 6 40.58 12.47 -19.80
CA SER A 6 41.41 13.70 -19.80
C SER A 6 40.48 14.91 -20.00
N VAL A 7 40.52 15.86 -19.06
CA VAL A 7 39.76 17.10 -19.08
C VAL A 7 40.71 18.29 -19.24
N PHE A 8 40.46 19.12 -20.24
CA PHE A 8 41.23 20.34 -20.50
C PHE A 8 40.30 21.46 -20.97
N GLU A 9 40.72 22.70 -20.76
CA GLU A 9 40.01 23.86 -21.28
C GLU A 9 40.64 24.28 -22.60
N LYS A 10 39.83 24.55 -23.64
CA LYS A 10 40.28 24.76 -25.03
C LYS A 10 41.26 25.92 -25.20
N ASN A 11 41.09 27.01 -24.46
CA ASN A 11 41.92 28.20 -24.51
C ASN A 11 42.95 28.27 -23.38
N GLY A 12 43.12 27.15 -22.63
CA GLY A 12 44.04 27.06 -21.52
C GLY A 12 43.69 27.90 -20.31
N LYS A 13 42.45 28.33 -20.15
CA LYS A 13 41.99 29.05 -18.95
C LYS A 13 41.82 28.10 -17.77
N GLU A 14 41.88 28.64 -16.58
CA GLU A 14 41.52 27.89 -15.39
C GLU A 14 39.99 27.71 -15.28
N MET A 15 39.51 26.63 -14.68
CA MET A 15 38.07 26.38 -14.48
C MET A 15 37.82 25.47 -13.30
N ALA A 16 36.67 25.64 -12.66
CA ALA A 16 36.06 24.64 -11.80
C ALA A 16 35.14 23.77 -12.66
N TYR A 17 35.15 22.46 -12.44
CA TYR A 17 34.30 21.54 -13.21
C TYR A 17 33.87 20.32 -12.42
N THR A 18 32.75 19.73 -12.87
CA THR A 18 32.28 18.41 -12.43
C THR A 18 32.38 17.42 -13.58
N LEU A 19 32.53 16.14 -13.25
CA LEU A 19 32.65 15.04 -14.20
C LEU A 19 31.59 13.98 -13.87
N ALA A 20 30.73 13.69 -14.82
CA ALA A 20 29.77 12.60 -14.72
C ALA A 20 30.02 11.53 -15.78
N ILE A 21 29.87 10.26 -15.43
CA ILE A 21 29.97 9.12 -16.33
C ILE A 21 28.73 8.27 -16.11
N VAL A 22 27.83 8.26 -17.09
CA VAL A 22 26.49 7.68 -16.90
C VAL A 22 26.14 6.79 -18.09
N ASP A 23 25.47 5.67 -17.79
CA ASP A 23 24.85 4.80 -18.79
C ASP A 23 23.93 5.62 -19.71
N GLU A 24 24.17 5.56 -21.03
CA GLU A 24 23.43 6.34 -22.00
C GLU A 24 21.96 5.89 -22.08
N GLY A 25 21.67 4.59 -21.88
CA GLY A 25 20.31 4.10 -21.84
C GLY A 25 19.51 4.68 -20.65
N LEU A 26 20.16 4.89 -19.50
CA LEU A 26 19.51 5.58 -18.37
C LEU A 26 19.22 7.06 -18.68
N LEU A 27 20.13 7.74 -19.38
CA LEU A 27 19.93 9.12 -19.81
C LEU A 27 18.80 9.25 -20.81
N ASP A 28 18.65 8.29 -21.73
CA ASP A 28 17.57 8.26 -22.73
C ASP A 28 16.23 8.02 -22.04
N LEU A 29 16.14 7.09 -21.09
CA LEU A 29 14.92 6.82 -20.31
C LEU A 29 14.46 8.06 -19.51
N THR A 30 15.42 8.78 -18.92
CA THR A 30 15.11 9.98 -18.12
C THR A 30 15.02 11.26 -18.96
N ARG A 31 15.32 11.18 -20.27
CA ARG A 31 15.46 12.33 -21.18
C ARG A 31 16.47 13.37 -20.65
N PHE A 32 17.42 12.93 -19.81
CA PHE A 32 18.43 13.81 -19.24
C PHE A 32 19.47 14.21 -20.29
N ARG A 33 19.75 15.50 -20.38
CA ARG A 33 20.79 16.07 -21.26
C ARG A 33 21.92 16.64 -20.44
N THR A 34 23.10 16.72 -21.03
CA THR A 34 24.24 17.42 -20.39
C THR A 34 23.83 18.84 -20.03
N PRO A 35 23.93 19.25 -18.74
CA PRO A 35 23.52 20.58 -18.33
C PRO A 35 24.29 21.68 -19.06
N GLU A 36 23.59 22.70 -19.49
CA GLU A 36 24.12 23.92 -20.14
C GLU A 36 24.00 25.09 -19.15
N PRO A 37 25.00 25.36 -18.28
CA PRO A 37 24.87 26.35 -17.22
C PRO A 37 24.58 27.77 -17.76
N TRP A 38 25.24 28.16 -18.87
CA TRP A 38 24.97 29.46 -19.45
C TRP A 38 23.49 29.64 -19.81
N LYS A 39 22.90 28.64 -20.43
CA LYS A 39 21.49 28.67 -20.82
C LYS A 39 20.55 28.66 -19.61
N ALA A 40 20.94 27.94 -18.54
CA ALA A 40 20.17 27.90 -17.31
C ALA A 40 20.18 29.25 -16.58
N PHE A 41 21.36 29.86 -16.43
CA PHE A 41 21.50 31.18 -15.77
C PHE A 41 20.96 32.36 -16.59
N ASN A 42 20.93 32.23 -17.91
CA ASN A 42 20.45 33.27 -18.82
C ASN A 42 19.09 32.86 -19.47
N ALA A 43 18.36 31.94 -18.86
CA ALA A 43 17.04 31.56 -19.31
C ALA A 43 16.08 32.78 -19.19
N ARG A 44 15.20 32.91 -20.17
CA ARG A 44 14.11 33.90 -20.06
C ARG A 44 13.19 33.43 -18.93
N GLU A 45 12.90 34.34 -18.02
CA GLU A 45 11.87 34.08 -17.01
C GLU A 45 10.49 34.06 -17.68
N ALA A 46 9.63 33.17 -17.18
CA ALA A 46 8.24 33.16 -17.60
C ALA A 46 7.58 34.49 -17.18
N LEU A 47 6.78 35.06 -18.06
CA LEU A 47 5.96 36.21 -17.71
C LEU A 47 5.11 35.86 -16.49
N GLY A 48 5.31 36.54 -15.36
CA GLY A 48 4.61 36.27 -14.09
C GLY A 48 3.11 36.62 -14.11
N VAL A 49 2.51 36.66 -15.31
CA VAL A 49 1.08 36.91 -15.52
C VAL A 49 0.40 35.60 -15.81
N ASN A 50 -0.43 35.15 -14.88
CA ASN A 50 -1.36 34.03 -15.09
C ASN A 50 -2.60 34.59 -15.80
N THR A 51 -2.75 34.29 -17.10
CA THR A 51 -4.02 34.53 -17.79
C THR A 51 -5.04 33.52 -17.37
N TRP A 52 -6.15 33.96 -16.83
CA TRP A 52 -7.28 33.12 -16.45
C TRP A 52 -8.30 33.11 -17.57
N ASP A 53 -8.60 31.95 -18.11
CA ASP A 53 -9.59 31.74 -19.14
C ASP A 53 -10.72 30.86 -18.58
N LEU A 54 -11.94 31.31 -18.72
CA LEU A 54 -13.15 30.57 -18.33
C LEU A 54 -13.52 29.49 -19.34
N TYR A 55 -12.79 29.32 -20.41
CA TYR A 55 -13.10 28.40 -21.49
C TYR A 55 -13.17 26.93 -21.01
N ASN A 56 -12.29 26.56 -20.07
CA ASN A 56 -12.26 25.22 -19.47
C ASN A 56 -13.50 24.91 -18.60
N TYR A 57 -14.18 25.94 -18.10
CA TYR A 57 -15.44 25.78 -17.35
C TYR A 57 -16.67 25.61 -18.26
N VAL A 58 -16.55 26.03 -19.53
CA VAL A 58 -17.66 25.95 -20.49
C VAL A 58 -17.61 24.65 -21.29
N VAL A 59 -16.45 24.08 -21.55
CA VAL A 59 -16.26 22.94 -22.48
C VAL A 59 -15.71 21.69 -21.78
N GLY A 60 -15.13 21.79 -20.58
CA GLY A 60 -14.33 20.73 -19.98
C GLY A 60 -14.92 19.99 -18.78
N ALA A 61 -16.20 20.22 -18.44
CA ALA A 61 -16.75 19.74 -17.16
C ALA A 61 -16.95 18.21 -17.05
N TYR A 62 -16.79 17.43 -18.09
CA TYR A 62 -17.03 15.98 -18.08
C TYR A 62 -15.77 15.09 -18.08
N GLY A 63 -14.60 15.60 -18.44
CA GLY A 63 -13.37 14.78 -18.55
C GLY A 63 -12.67 14.48 -17.22
N GLY A 64 -12.70 15.39 -16.26
CA GLY A 64 -11.89 15.30 -15.03
C GLY A 64 -12.38 14.31 -13.97
N ARG A 65 -13.66 13.90 -14.00
CA ARG A 65 -14.21 12.97 -13.02
C ARG A 65 -13.91 11.49 -13.30
N ILE A 66 -13.72 11.13 -14.56
CA ILE A 66 -13.43 9.75 -14.97
C ILE A 66 -11.97 9.42 -14.66
N GLU A 67 -11.03 10.34 -14.81
CA GLU A 67 -9.62 10.12 -14.49
C GLU A 67 -9.38 9.93 -12.99
N GLN A 68 -10.14 10.57 -12.12
CA GLN A 68 -10.05 10.38 -10.66
C GLN A 68 -10.53 8.99 -10.21
N LEU A 69 -11.49 8.39 -10.90
CA LEU A 69 -11.98 7.03 -10.61
C LEU A 69 -10.99 5.93 -11.02
N PHE A 70 -10.16 6.16 -12.03
CA PHE A 70 -9.19 5.18 -12.53
C PHE A 70 -7.78 5.32 -11.93
N SER A 71 -7.50 6.34 -11.13
CA SER A 71 -6.24 6.50 -10.40
C SER A 71 -6.19 5.75 -9.06
N ILE A 72 -7.21 4.96 -8.74
CA ILE A 72 -7.26 4.12 -7.55
C ILE A 72 -6.36 2.91 -7.77
N GLY A 73 -5.17 3.01 -7.28
CA GLY A 73 -4.26 1.88 -7.11
C GLY A 73 -2.99 1.93 -7.93
N GLY A 74 -1.88 1.98 -7.25
CA GLY A 74 -0.68 1.41 -7.81
C GLY A 74 0.66 2.03 -7.51
N ASP A 75 0.80 3.12 -6.78
CA ASP A 75 2.14 3.72 -6.67
C ASP A 75 2.79 3.70 -5.27
N ASP A 76 2.09 3.31 -4.22
CA ASP A 76 2.64 3.26 -2.86
C ASP A 76 3.33 1.94 -2.49
N ALA A 77 3.40 0.98 -3.38
CA ALA A 77 4.20 -0.24 -3.17
C ALA A 77 5.72 0.05 -3.09
N LEU A 78 6.15 1.23 -3.49
CA LEU A 78 7.54 1.67 -3.47
C LEU A 78 8.03 2.17 -2.09
N ASN A 79 7.14 2.44 -1.14
CA ASN A 79 7.49 3.05 0.15
C ASN A 79 7.32 2.15 1.38
N LYS A 80 7.18 0.85 1.22
CA LYS A 80 7.34 -0.07 2.37
C LYS A 80 8.80 -0.15 2.73
N GLY A 81 9.13 0.13 4.01
CA GLY A 81 10.46 0.10 4.60
C GLY A 81 11.34 -1.11 4.18
N PRO A 82 12.55 -1.34 4.69
CA PRO A 82 13.59 -2.06 3.99
C PRO A 82 13.22 -3.50 3.63
N LYS A 83 12.29 -3.67 2.69
CA LYS A 83 12.26 -4.88 1.88
C LYS A 83 13.51 -4.78 1.02
N ALA A 84 14.35 -5.78 1.10
CA ALA A 84 15.53 -5.87 0.27
C ALA A 84 15.10 -5.64 -1.18
N ILE A 85 15.47 -4.50 -1.74
CA ILE A 85 15.10 -4.12 -3.11
C ILE A 85 15.90 -5.01 -4.03
N VAL A 86 15.22 -5.79 -4.87
CA VAL A 86 15.83 -6.61 -5.90
C VAL A 86 16.58 -5.71 -6.88
N ASN A 87 17.91 -5.82 -6.89
CA ASN A 87 18.75 -5.00 -7.75
C ASN A 87 19.03 -5.73 -9.06
N ARG A 88 18.15 -5.56 -10.05
CA ARG A 88 18.29 -6.21 -11.38
C ARG A 88 19.21 -5.48 -12.33
N PHE A 89 19.34 -4.18 -12.19
CA PHE A 89 20.14 -3.34 -13.05
C PHE A 89 21.14 -2.55 -12.20
N LYS A 90 22.39 -2.68 -12.51
CA LYS A 90 23.46 -1.87 -11.92
C LYS A 90 23.95 -0.89 -12.99
N PRO A 91 23.23 0.21 -13.24
CA PRO A 91 23.65 1.18 -14.24
C PRO A 91 24.99 1.79 -13.82
N VAL A 92 25.81 2.11 -14.82
CA VAL A 92 27.00 2.91 -14.56
C VAL A 92 26.56 4.34 -14.31
N VAL A 93 26.66 4.78 -13.06
CA VAL A 93 26.40 6.16 -12.65
C VAL A 93 27.53 6.60 -11.74
N ARG A 94 28.28 7.58 -12.19
CA ARG A 94 29.36 8.18 -11.41
C ARG A 94 29.32 9.67 -11.57
N PHE A 95 29.48 10.38 -10.47
CA PHE A 95 29.57 11.83 -10.42
C PHE A 95 30.65 12.23 -9.44
N ASP A 96 31.63 13.00 -9.93
CA ASP A 96 32.79 13.43 -9.15
C ASP A 96 33.02 14.94 -9.32
N GLY A 97 33.54 15.59 -8.30
CA GLY A 97 33.89 17.01 -8.30
C GLY A 97 33.22 17.79 -7.16
N PRO A 98 33.31 19.13 -7.14
CA PRO A 98 34.03 19.96 -8.13
C PRO A 98 35.55 19.82 -8.09
N PHE A 99 36.16 19.86 -9.26
CA PHE A 99 37.61 19.90 -9.43
C PHE A 99 38.06 21.29 -9.91
N LEU A 100 39.28 21.67 -9.53
CA LEU A 100 39.90 22.92 -10.03
C LEU A 100 40.98 22.58 -11.05
N LEU A 101 40.82 23.03 -12.29
CA LEU A 101 41.83 22.94 -13.34
C LEU A 101 42.61 24.26 -13.40
N LYS A 102 43.91 24.18 -13.17
CA LYS A 102 44.80 25.36 -13.28
C LYS A 102 45.05 25.71 -14.77
N LYS A 103 45.36 26.99 -15.02
CA LYS A 103 45.67 27.52 -16.34
C LYS A 103 46.70 26.67 -17.09
N GLY A 104 46.40 26.28 -18.31
CA GLY A 104 47.26 25.52 -19.21
C GLY A 104 47.50 24.06 -18.82
N LYS A 105 46.71 23.51 -17.86
CA LYS A 105 46.87 22.13 -17.41
C LYS A 105 45.76 21.24 -18.00
N THR A 106 46.08 19.93 -17.99
CA THR A 106 45.12 18.85 -18.29
C THR A 106 44.99 17.98 -17.06
N ALA A 107 43.77 17.76 -16.58
CA ALA A 107 43.51 16.82 -15.51
C ALA A 107 43.24 15.43 -16.10
N ARG A 108 43.70 14.41 -15.41
CA ARG A 108 43.48 12.99 -15.78
C ARG A 108 42.81 12.27 -14.63
N HIS A 109 41.66 11.67 -14.92
CA HIS A 109 40.86 10.89 -13.97
C HIS A 109 40.83 9.45 -14.42
N THR A 110 41.37 8.54 -13.61
CA THR A 110 41.42 7.11 -13.91
C THR A 110 40.38 6.38 -13.11
N TYR A 111 39.53 5.60 -13.79
CA TYR A 111 38.39 4.89 -13.21
C TYR A 111 38.43 3.41 -13.57
N GLN A 112 37.84 2.59 -12.69
CA GLN A 112 37.56 1.20 -12.98
C GLN A 112 36.18 1.06 -13.54
N MET A 113 36.04 0.48 -14.75
CA MET A 113 34.76 0.13 -15.35
C MET A 113 34.27 -1.16 -14.70
N PRO A 114 33.03 -1.21 -14.14
CA PRO A 114 32.41 -2.46 -13.69
C PRO A 114 32.15 -3.39 -14.88
N ASN A 115 31.60 -4.58 -14.64
CA ASN A 115 31.11 -5.43 -15.71
C ASN A 115 29.89 -4.74 -16.35
N TYR A 116 30.15 -4.03 -17.42
CA TYR A 116 29.19 -3.27 -18.17
C TYR A 116 29.40 -3.46 -19.66
N ASN A 117 28.34 -3.61 -20.39
CA ASN A 117 28.32 -3.64 -21.83
C ASN A 117 27.25 -2.65 -22.31
N GLY A 118 27.65 -1.66 -23.08
CA GLY A 118 26.77 -0.61 -23.54
C GLY A 118 27.51 0.65 -23.87
N ARG A 119 26.81 1.75 -23.91
CA ARG A 119 27.37 3.08 -24.19
C ARG A 119 27.26 3.94 -22.94
N VAL A 120 28.37 4.53 -22.52
CA VAL A 120 28.40 5.50 -21.43
C VAL A 120 28.60 6.89 -21.99
N LYS A 121 27.90 7.88 -21.46
CA LYS A 121 28.11 9.29 -21.75
C LYS A 121 28.98 9.90 -20.64
N ILE A 122 30.10 10.49 -21.05
CA ILE A 122 30.98 11.25 -20.18
C ILE A 122 30.58 12.71 -20.35
N MET A 123 30.23 13.38 -19.25
CA MET A 123 29.74 14.75 -19.24
C MET A 123 30.63 15.60 -18.33
N VAL A 124 31.02 16.77 -18.80
CA VAL A 124 31.75 17.79 -18.05
C VAL A 124 30.94 19.07 -18.06
N VAL A 125 30.75 19.63 -16.88
CA VAL A 125 30.12 20.96 -16.70
C VAL A 125 31.13 21.82 -15.95
N ALA A 126 31.42 23.02 -16.48
CA ALA A 126 32.49 23.86 -15.99
C ALA A 126 32.09 25.34 -15.90
N GLY A 127 32.73 26.05 -14.98
CA GLY A 127 32.60 27.49 -14.84
C GLY A 127 33.85 28.16 -14.32
N ASN A 128 34.02 29.45 -14.68
CA ASN A 128 35.07 30.33 -14.14
C ASN A 128 34.57 31.78 -14.17
N GLY A 129 34.24 32.32 -13.00
CA GLY A 129 33.59 33.64 -12.91
C GLY A 129 32.25 33.65 -13.66
N GLU A 130 32.16 34.51 -14.68
CA GLU A 130 30.93 34.62 -15.52
C GLU A 130 30.97 33.72 -16.79
N ALA A 131 32.03 32.95 -16.98
CA ALA A 131 32.16 32.04 -18.10
C ALA A 131 31.72 30.63 -17.73
N TYR A 132 30.84 30.06 -18.52
CA TYR A 132 30.29 28.71 -18.33
C TYR A 132 30.52 27.88 -19.60
N GLY A 133 30.68 26.56 -19.38
CA GLY A 133 30.84 25.62 -20.47
C GLY A 133 30.40 24.21 -20.11
N HIS A 134 30.15 23.42 -21.13
CA HIS A 134 29.91 22.00 -20.99
C HIS A 134 30.51 21.27 -22.19
N ALA A 135 30.77 19.98 -21.98
CA ALA A 135 31.17 19.07 -23.04
C ALA A 135 30.71 17.66 -22.70
N ASP A 136 30.38 16.90 -23.69
CA ASP A 136 30.11 15.47 -23.50
C ASP A 136 30.70 14.61 -24.60
N LYS A 137 30.83 13.31 -24.31
CA LYS A 137 31.30 12.32 -25.26
C LYS A 137 30.73 10.95 -24.91
N SER A 138 30.10 10.31 -25.89
CA SER A 138 29.64 8.92 -25.77
C SER A 138 30.79 7.96 -26.11
N VAL A 139 30.96 6.94 -25.28
CA VAL A 139 31.99 5.91 -25.43
C VAL A 139 31.36 4.53 -25.32
N MET A 140 31.63 3.67 -26.32
CA MET A 140 31.16 2.28 -26.29
C MET A 140 32.11 1.43 -25.43
N VAL A 141 31.51 0.69 -24.48
CA VAL A 141 32.18 -0.28 -23.63
C VAL A 141 31.74 -1.67 -24.08
N ARG A 142 32.68 -2.46 -24.57
CA ARG A 142 32.42 -3.83 -25.05
C ARG A 142 33.62 -4.73 -24.82
N LYS A 143 33.37 -6.02 -24.72
CA LYS A 143 34.38 -7.08 -24.59
C LYS A 143 34.28 -8.05 -25.78
N PRO A 144 35.34 -8.82 -26.08
CA PRO A 144 35.26 -9.87 -27.12
C PRO A 144 34.13 -10.87 -26.91
N VAL A 145 33.86 -11.23 -25.64
CA VAL A 145 32.75 -12.08 -25.23
C VAL A 145 31.77 -11.26 -24.38
N MET A 146 30.51 -11.16 -24.78
CA MET A 146 29.43 -10.54 -24.03
C MET A 146 28.39 -11.58 -23.64
N LEU A 147 27.69 -11.36 -22.54
CA LEU A 147 26.71 -12.29 -21.99
C LEU A 147 25.46 -11.55 -21.52
N LEU A 148 24.31 -12.07 -21.93
CA LEU A 148 23.00 -11.63 -21.46
C LEU A 148 22.21 -12.84 -20.97
N GLY A 149 21.70 -12.79 -19.75
CA GLY A 149 20.77 -13.76 -19.20
C GLY A 149 19.34 -13.23 -19.24
N THR A 150 18.38 -14.09 -19.52
CA THR A 150 16.95 -13.73 -19.45
C THR A 150 16.31 -14.47 -18.29
N LEU A 151 15.78 -13.70 -17.33
CA LEU A 151 15.08 -14.21 -16.15
C LEU A 151 13.83 -13.37 -15.86
N PRO A 152 12.77 -13.96 -15.33
CA PRO A 152 11.58 -13.22 -14.88
C PRO A 152 11.93 -12.32 -13.69
N ARG A 153 11.07 -11.36 -13.39
CA ARG A 153 11.24 -10.47 -12.23
C ARG A 153 10.96 -11.19 -10.92
N VAL A 154 10.00 -12.10 -10.95
CA VAL A 154 9.51 -12.86 -9.82
C VAL A 154 9.42 -14.31 -10.21
N ILE A 155 9.66 -15.21 -9.26
CA ILE A 155 9.47 -16.65 -9.43
C ILE A 155 8.80 -17.22 -8.18
N GLY A 156 7.96 -18.23 -8.35
CA GLY A 156 7.27 -18.90 -7.25
C GLY A 156 8.17 -19.91 -6.53
N VAL A 157 7.85 -20.16 -5.27
CA VAL A 157 8.46 -21.24 -4.48
C VAL A 157 8.15 -22.59 -5.14
N GLY A 158 9.18 -23.45 -5.33
CA GLY A 158 9.06 -24.77 -5.92
C GLY A 158 8.98 -24.79 -7.45
N GLU A 159 8.93 -23.65 -8.12
CA GLU A 159 8.93 -23.58 -9.58
C GLU A 159 10.26 -23.98 -10.19
N GLU A 160 10.19 -24.59 -11.36
CA GLU A 160 11.32 -24.80 -12.27
C GLU A 160 11.21 -23.88 -13.48
N MET A 161 12.35 -23.41 -13.95
CA MET A 161 12.40 -22.62 -15.18
C MET A 161 13.67 -22.89 -15.97
N VAL A 162 13.59 -22.64 -17.27
CA VAL A 162 14.73 -22.61 -18.16
C VAL A 162 15.27 -21.18 -18.21
N VAL A 163 16.58 -21.03 -17.99
CA VAL A 163 17.31 -19.77 -18.03
C VAL A 163 18.09 -19.72 -19.32
N PRO A 164 17.66 -18.96 -20.33
CA PRO A 164 18.45 -18.75 -21.54
C PRO A 164 19.55 -17.74 -21.26
N ALA A 165 20.75 -18.08 -21.70
CA ALA A 165 21.97 -17.27 -21.64
C ALA A 165 22.50 -17.03 -23.05
N THR A 166 22.32 -15.84 -23.59
CA THR A 166 22.81 -15.48 -24.92
C THR A 166 24.23 -14.95 -24.81
N VAL A 167 25.15 -15.62 -25.49
CA VAL A 167 26.56 -15.23 -25.60
C VAL A 167 26.79 -14.59 -26.95
N PHE A 168 27.40 -13.42 -26.97
CA PHE A 168 27.76 -12.67 -28.16
C PHE A 168 29.27 -12.67 -28.32
N ALA A 169 29.78 -13.18 -29.43
CA ALA A 169 31.14 -12.94 -29.92
C ALA A 169 31.14 -11.63 -30.72
N THR A 170 31.81 -10.61 -30.25
CA THR A 170 31.85 -9.28 -30.88
C THR A 170 32.91 -9.16 -31.98
N GLU A 171 33.74 -10.17 -32.14
CA GLU A 171 34.81 -10.27 -33.14
C GLU A 171 34.94 -11.72 -33.65
N ASP A 172 35.63 -11.91 -34.78
CA ASP A 172 35.89 -13.22 -35.35
C ASP A 172 36.98 -13.98 -34.54
N GLY A 173 36.92 -15.30 -34.57
CA GLY A 173 37.94 -16.15 -33.96
C GLY A 173 37.95 -16.12 -32.44
N VAL A 174 36.82 -15.93 -31.79
CA VAL A 174 36.67 -16.06 -30.33
C VAL A 174 36.91 -17.50 -29.87
N GLY A 175 36.55 -18.50 -30.70
CA GLY A 175 36.77 -19.92 -30.41
C GLY A 175 35.79 -20.45 -29.34
N ALA A 176 36.32 -21.36 -28.52
CA ALA A 176 35.50 -21.99 -27.47
C ALA A 176 35.20 -21.01 -26.32
N VAL A 177 33.91 -20.99 -25.94
CA VAL A 177 33.43 -20.21 -24.79
C VAL A 177 32.70 -21.15 -23.84
N ASN A 178 33.18 -21.23 -22.60
CA ASN A 178 32.53 -21.98 -21.53
C ASN A 178 31.57 -21.09 -20.78
N VAL A 179 30.30 -21.50 -20.72
CA VAL A 179 29.22 -20.81 -20.03
C VAL A 179 28.82 -21.61 -18.80
N SER A 180 28.81 -21.00 -17.63
CA SER A 180 28.41 -21.65 -16.38
C SER A 180 27.37 -20.82 -15.64
N ILE A 181 26.51 -21.51 -14.89
CA ILE A 181 25.48 -20.89 -14.04
C ILE A 181 25.69 -21.29 -12.57
N ALA A 182 25.45 -20.35 -11.67
CA ALA A 182 25.41 -20.57 -10.22
C ALA A 182 24.21 -19.84 -9.62
N CYS A 183 23.62 -20.41 -8.55
CA CYS A 183 22.47 -19.88 -7.85
C CYS A 183 22.76 -19.69 -6.36
N SER A 184 22.03 -18.78 -5.70
CA SER A 184 22.01 -18.65 -4.24
C SER A 184 21.39 -19.88 -3.57
N SER A 185 21.58 -20.03 -2.26
CA SER A 185 21.19 -21.21 -1.47
C SER A 185 19.71 -21.58 -1.52
N ASN A 186 18.82 -20.61 -1.81
CA ASN A 186 17.38 -20.80 -1.98
C ASN A 186 16.95 -21.28 -3.37
N MET A 187 17.91 -21.53 -4.24
CA MET A 187 17.70 -22.13 -5.58
C MET A 187 18.76 -23.22 -5.82
N GLU A 188 18.53 -24.02 -6.84
CA GLU A 188 19.48 -25.06 -7.30
C GLU A 188 19.47 -25.16 -8.82
N VAL A 189 20.61 -25.55 -9.38
CA VAL A 189 20.72 -25.86 -10.80
C VAL A 189 20.30 -27.32 -11.00
N VAL A 190 19.40 -27.54 -11.94
CA VAL A 190 18.90 -28.88 -12.30
C VAL A 190 19.62 -29.36 -13.55
N GLY A 191 20.43 -30.39 -13.39
CA GLY A 191 21.26 -30.92 -14.48
C GLY A 191 22.63 -30.24 -14.57
N GLU A 192 23.16 -30.10 -15.78
CA GLU A 192 24.51 -29.58 -16.00
C GLU A 192 24.58 -28.07 -15.82
N ALA A 193 25.52 -27.62 -14.95
CA ALA A 193 25.76 -26.21 -14.66
C ALA A 193 26.72 -25.53 -15.66
N THR A 194 27.23 -26.25 -16.66
CA THR A 194 28.19 -25.73 -17.64
C THR A 194 27.83 -26.16 -19.05
N ARG A 195 28.00 -25.26 -20.01
CA ARG A 195 27.82 -25.50 -21.46
C ARG A 195 29.01 -24.92 -22.20
N SER A 196 29.42 -25.55 -23.30
CA SER A 196 30.48 -25.06 -24.19
C SER A 196 29.84 -24.64 -25.53
N LEU A 197 30.18 -23.43 -25.98
CA LEU A 197 29.80 -22.87 -27.28
C LEU A 197 31.06 -22.62 -28.09
N SER A 198 30.95 -22.60 -29.41
CA SER A 198 32.09 -22.34 -30.31
C SER A 198 31.76 -21.28 -31.35
N PHE A 199 32.64 -20.25 -31.44
CA PHE A 199 32.44 -19.10 -32.35
C PHE A 199 33.62 -18.99 -33.32
N GLU A 200 33.42 -19.36 -34.55
CA GLU A 200 34.36 -19.15 -35.64
C GLU A 200 34.27 -17.71 -36.15
N ARG A 201 33.08 -17.15 -36.18
CA ARG A 201 32.80 -15.79 -36.60
C ARG A 201 32.03 -15.04 -35.51
N LYS A 202 32.03 -13.70 -35.61
CA LYS A 202 31.18 -12.85 -34.76
C LYS A 202 29.70 -13.27 -34.93
N GLY A 203 28.95 -13.25 -33.84
CA GLY A 203 27.56 -13.68 -33.81
C GLY A 203 27.13 -13.98 -32.39
N ASP A 204 25.96 -14.57 -32.27
CA ASP A 204 25.41 -14.98 -30.98
C ASP A 204 25.00 -16.46 -31.00
N GLN A 205 25.09 -17.07 -29.83
CA GLN A 205 24.60 -18.42 -29.55
C GLN A 205 23.99 -18.44 -28.15
N GLN A 206 23.04 -19.35 -27.94
CA GLN A 206 22.34 -19.48 -26.68
C GLN A 206 22.71 -20.78 -25.97
N ALA A 207 23.08 -20.66 -24.68
CA ALA A 207 23.13 -21.76 -23.75
C ALA A 207 21.90 -21.71 -22.83
N SER A 208 21.28 -22.85 -22.58
CA SER A 208 20.12 -22.93 -21.70
C SER A 208 20.43 -23.78 -20.47
N PHE A 209 20.03 -23.27 -19.30
CA PHE A 209 20.17 -23.93 -18.02
C PHE A 209 18.81 -24.07 -17.36
N ARG A 210 18.64 -25.11 -16.52
CA ARG A 210 17.44 -25.28 -15.73
C ARG A 210 17.74 -25.01 -14.27
N ILE A 211 16.91 -24.21 -13.64
CA ILE A 211 16.97 -23.93 -12.19
C ILE A 211 15.65 -24.29 -11.54
N ARG A 212 15.72 -24.68 -10.26
CA ARG A 212 14.56 -24.92 -9.39
C ARG A 212 14.65 -24.06 -8.17
N VAL A 213 13.52 -23.46 -7.76
CA VAL A 213 13.41 -22.70 -6.51
C VAL A 213 13.08 -23.65 -5.37
N LYS A 214 13.80 -23.52 -4.26
CA LYS A 214 13.54 -24.28 -3.02
C LYS A 214 12.36 -23.69 -2.24
N LYS A 215 12.04 -24.27 -1.09
CA LYS A 215 10.84 -23.91 -0.29
C LYS A 215 10.89 -22.54 0.39
N ASN A 216 11.99 -21.81 0.35
CA ASN A 216 12.15 -20.56 1.10
C ASN A 216 11.96 -19.34 0.21
N PRO A 217 10.95 -18.47 0.48
CA PRO A 217 10.80 -17.19 -0.18
C PRO A 217 11.95 -16.23 0.19
N GLY A 218 12.13 -15.18 -0.61
CA GLY A 218 13.16 -14.18 -0.40
C GLY A 218 13.77 -13.68 -1.70
N ILE A 219 15.02 -13.23 -1.65
CA ILE A 219 15.75 -12.84 -2.85
C ILE A 219 16.62 -13.99 -3.30
N GLY A 220 16.41 -14.42 -4.55
CA GLY A 220 17.28 -15.35 -5.25
C GLY A 220 18.31 -14.59 -6.11
N LYS A 221 19.53 -15.10 -6.19
CA LYS A 221 20.59 -14.56 -7.02
C LYS A 221 21.05 -15.59 -8.01
N VAL A 222 21.09 -15.22 -9.29
CA VAL A 222 21.61 -16.04 -10.37
C VAL A 222 22.83 -15.35 -10.97
N THR A 223 23.90 -16.10 -11.10
CA THR A 223 25.15 -15.64 -11.70
C THR A 223 25.49 -16.53 -12.87
N ILE A 224 25.55 -15.96 -14.07
CA ILE A 224 25.98 -16.66 -15.29
C ILE A 224 27.34 -16.10 -15.66
N THR A 225 28.25 -16.99 -16.03
CA THR A 225 29.65 -16.62 -16.39
C THR A 225 29.98 -17.22 -17.75
N ALA A 226 30.45 -16.41 -18.67
CA ALA A 226 30.99 -16.86 -19.96
C ALA A 226 32.52 -16.56 -19.98
N THR A 227 33.32 -17.56 -20.29
CA THR A 227 34.77 -17.45 -20.35
C THR A 227 35.28 -17.94 -21.71
N GLY A 228 35.96 -17.10 -22.45
CA GLY A 228 36.52 -17.40 -23.76
C GLY A 228 37.56 -16.36 -24.20
N LYS A 229 38.51 -16.74 -25.04
CA LYS A 229 39.57 -15.86 -25.57
C LYS A 229 40.31 -15.07 -24.51
N GLY A 230 40.56 -15.70 -23.33
CA GLY A 230 41.26 -15.04 -22.22
C GLY A 230 40.47 -13.97 -21.48
N ASP A 231 39.17 -13.76 -21.83
CA ASP A 231 38.28 -12.80 -21.16
C ASP A 231 37.13 -13.51 -20.44
N LYS A 232 36.53 -12.81 -19.49
CA LYS A 232 35.43 -13.26 -18.65
C LYS A 232 34.31 -12.23 -18.68
N SER A 233 33.08 -12.68 -19.04
CA SER A 233 31.86 -11.90 -18.91
C SER A 233 30.97 -12.52 -17.84
N VAL A 234 30.38 -11.70 -16.98
CA VAL A 234 29.52 -12.15 -15.88
C VAL A 234 28.21 -11.39 -15.96
N TYR A 235 27.12 -12.14 -15.96
CA TYR A 235 25.77 -11.61 -15.81
C TYR A 235 25.23 -12.03 -14.44
N GLU A 236 24.94 -11.06 -13.60
CA GLU A 236 24.43 -11.29 -12.26
C GLU A 236 23.10 -10.56 -12.12
N THR A 237 22.07 -11.27 -11.69
CA THR A 237 20.76 -10.70 -11.46
C THR A 237 20.14 -11.28 -10.19
N GLU A 238 19.35 -10.44 -9.54
CA GLU A 238 18.50 -10.83 -8.42
C GLU A 238 17.06 -10.94 -8.90
N LEU A 239 16.30 -11.89 -8.34
CA LEU A 239 14.88 -12.05 -8.57
C LEU A 239 14.18 -12.31 -7.24
N GLU A 240 12.95 -11.83 -7.15
CA GLU A 240 12.16 -12.05 -5.95
C GLU A 240 11.47 -13.41 -6.01
N ILE A 241 11.73 -14.22 -4.99
CA ILE A 241 11.05 -15.50 -4.79
C ILE A 241 9.84 -15.23 -3.90
N ARG A 242 8.66 -15.32 -4.47
CA ARG A 242 7.39 -15.07 -3.78
C ARG A 242 6.61 -16.36 -3.59
N THR A 243 5.81 -16.36 -2.54
CA THR A 243 4.67 -17.27 -2.48
C THR A 243 3.45 -16.54 -3.03
N VAL A 244 2.78 -17.11 -4.01
CA VAL A 244 1.52 -16.59 -4.57
C VAL A 244 0.32 -16.95 -3.70
N ARG A 245 0.54 -17.82 -2.71
CA ARG A 245 -0.51 -18.33 -1.85
C ARG A 245 -0.84 -17.32 -0.76
N ARG A 246 -2.14 -17.08 -0.60
CA ARG A 246 -2.62 -16.25 0.52
C ARG A 246 -2.64 -17.09 1.78
N PRO A 247 -2.23 -16.52 2.92
CA PRO A 247 -2.45 -17.16 4.20
C PRO A 247 -3.94 -17.48 4.37
N GLN A 248 -4.23 -18.69 4.81
CA GLN A 248 -5.57 -19.09 5.23
C GLN A 248 -5.69 -18.89 6.73
N VAL A 249 -6.81 -18.32 7.13
CA VAL A 249 -7.15 -18.12 8.55
C VAL A 249 -8.32 -19.02 8.90
N LYS A 250 -8.21 -19.74 10.05
CA LYS A 250 -9.32 -20.48 10.63
C LYS A 250 -9.49 -20.05 12.08
N VAL A 251 -10.74 -19.90 12.50
CA VAL A 251 -11.09 -19.47 13.85
C VAL A 251 -11.93 -20.54 14.52
N SER A 252 -11.58 -20.87 15.77
CA SER A 252 -12.43 -21.65 16.66
C SER A 252 -12.74 -20.80 17.88
N ALA A 253 -14.00 -20.70 18.26
CA ALA A 253 -14.43 -19.85 19.36
C ALA A 253 -15.19 -20.66 20.43
N ALA A 254 -15.19 -20.17 21.66
CA ALA A 254 -15.98 -20.67 22.78
C ALA A 254 -16.30 -19.53 23.75
N THR A 255 -17.42 -19.70 24.46
CA THR A 255 -17.80 -18.87 25.60
C THR A 255 -17.58 -19.67 26.86
N LEU A 256 -16.87 -19.12 27.85
CA LEU A 256 -16.51 -19.76 29.08
C LEU A 256 -17.11 -19.01 30.28
N GLU A 257 -18.11 -19.58 30.89
CA GLU A 257 -18.58 -19.13 32.21
C GLU A 257 -17.50 -19.28 33.28
N ALA A 258 -17.66 -18.60 34.40
CA ALA A 258 -16.76 -18.71 35.55
C ALA A 258 -16.48 -20.17 35.95
N GLY A 259 -15.21 -20.54 36.14
CA GLY A 259 -14.75 -21.87 36.52
C GLY A 259 -14.77 -22.93 35.40
N LYS A 260 -15.25 -22.62 34.19
CA LYS A 260 -15.29 -23.57 33.07
C LYS A 260 -13.96 -23.64 32.31
N SER A 261 -13.73 -24.79 31.67
CA SER A 261 -12.55 -25.02 30.84
C SER A 261 -12.94 -25.38 29.41
N TRP A 262 -12.09 -25.02 28.47
CA TRP A 262 -12.19 -25.37 27.06
C TRP A 262 -10.89 -26.00 26.58
N LYS A 263 -11.00 -27.19 26.02
CA LYS A 263 -9.86 -27.89 25.38
C LYS A 263 -10.19 -28.14 23.92
N LYS A 264 -9.31 -27.71 23.03
CA LYS A 264 -9.53 -27.84 21.58
C LYS A 264 -8.22 -28.19 20.89
N THR A 265 -8.26 -29.24 20.07
CA THR A 265 -7.22 -29.52 19.09
C THR A 265 -7.65 -28.92 17.76
N VAL A 266 -6.80 -28.11 17.18
CA VAL A 266 -7.02 -27.42 15.90
C VAL A 266 -6.05 -27.95 14.86
N ALA A 267 -6.55 -28.16 13.63
CA ALA A 267 -5.71 -28.39 12.47
C ALA A 267 -5.21 -27.06 11.94
N MET A 268 -3.92 -26.97 11.66
CA MET A 268 -3.31 -25.78 11.08
C MET A 268 -3.60 -25.70 9.58
N PRO A 269 -3.89 -24.51 9.04
CA PRO A 269 -4.31 -24.35 7.65
C PRO A 269 -3.17 -24.40 6.63
N GLY A 270 -1.93 -24.32 7.07
CA GLY A 270 -0.77 -24.17 6.19
C GLY A 270 0.25 -25.31 6.31
N ALA A 271 1.24 -25.27 5.42
CA ALA A 271 2.40 -26.13 5.44
C ALA A 271 3.20 -25.96 6.74
N THR A 272 3.83 -27.03 7.19
CA THR A 272 4.70 -27.03 8.39
C THR A 272 5.72 -25.91 8.32
N GLY A 273 5.83 -25.12 9.39
CA GLY A 273 6.75 -23.98 9.47
C GLY A 273 6.21 -22.67 8.91
N THR A 274 4.96 -22.66 8.38
CA THR A 274 4.27 -21.44 7.96
C THR A 274 3.11 -21.08 8.87
N ASN A 275 2.77 -21.97 9.79
CA ASN A 275 1.61 -21.86 10.65
C ASN A 275 1.87 -21.02 11.90
N GLN A 276 0.90 -20.21 12.25
CA GLN A 276 0.86 -19.42 13.47
C GLN A 276 -0.44 -19.70 14.22
N LEU A 277 -0.39 -19.72 15.54
CA LEU A 277 -1.56 -19.83 16.41
C LEU A 277 -1.57 -18.68 17.41
N THR A 278 -2.65 -17.92 17.40
CA THR A 278 -2.92 -16.85 18.35
C THR A 278 -4.14 -17.24 19.20
N LEU A 279 -4.01 -17.09 20.52
CA LEU A 279 -5.12 -17.17 21.45
C LEU A 279 -5.55 -15.76 21.82
N GLU A 280 -6.83 -15.45 21.61
CA GLU A 280 -7.47 -14.21 22.01
C GLU A 280 -8.55 -14.53 23.05
N VAL A 281 -8.53 -13.83 24.19
CA VAL A 281 -9.51 -13.95 25.26
C VAL A 281 -10.04 -12.57 25.60
N SER A 282 -11.36 -12.43 25.73
CA SER A 282 -12.00 -11.15 26.05
C SER A 282 -13.15 -11.32 27.02
N ASP A 283 -13.47 -10.28 27.78
CA ASP A 283 -14.68 -10.18 28.61
C ASP A 283 -15.82 -9.43 27.90
N ILE A 284 -15.59 -9.04 26.66
CA ILE A 284 -16.58 -8.48 25.73
C ILE A 284 -16.76 -9.43 24.53
N ALA A 285 -17.88 -9.27 23.82
CA ALA A 285 -18.11 -10.04 22.60
C ALA A 285 -16.93 -9.87 21.62
N PRO A 286 -16.48 -10.95 20.95
CA PRO A 286 -15.25 -10.95 20.15
C PRO A 286 -15.30 -9.93 19.02
N VAL A 287 -14.20 -9.20 18.80
CA VAL A 287 -14.07 -8.18 17.77
C VAL A 287 -12.98 -8.48 16.72
N ASN A 288 -12.32 -9.63 16.80
CA ASN A 288 -11.20 -10.02 15.91
C ASN A 288 -10.13 -8.91 15.78
N LEU A 289 -9.78 -8.30 16.90
CA LEU A 289 -8.96 -7.09 16.97
C LEU A 289 -7.65 -7.22 16.20
N SER A 290 -6.92 -8.34 16.41
CA SER A 290 -5.62 -8.55 15.77
C SER A 290 -5.70 -8.58 14.24
N SER A 291 -6.70 -9.28 13.68
CA SER A 291 -6.90 -9.36 12.24
C SER A 291 -7.31 -8.00 11.64
N ARG A 292 -8.26 -7.32 12.27
CA ARG A 292 -8.75 -6.02 11.81
C ARG A 292 -7.67 -4.93 11.86
N LEU A 293 -6.84 -4.93 12.90
CA LEU A 293 -5.71 -4.00 13.00
C LEU A 293 -4.61 -4.35 11.98
N SER A 294 -4.28 -5.63 11.81
CA SER A 294 -3.31 -6.07 10.80
C SER A 294 -3.76 -5.67 9.38
N TYR A 295 -5.05 -5.78 9.09
CA TYR A 295 -5.63 -5.31 7.84
C TYR A 295 -5.39 -3.80 7.65
N LEU A 296 -5.75 -2.96 8.63
CA LEU A 296 -5.58 -1.50 8.55
C LEU A 296 -4.12 -1.09 8.41
N LEU A 297 -3.23 -1.70 9.20
CA LEU A 297 -1.79 -1.40 9.16
C LEU A 297 -1.14 -1.87 7.86
N GLY A 298 -1.57 -3.02 7.34
CA GLY A 298 -1.05 -3.63 6.12
C GLY A 298 -1.59 -3.04 4.83
N TYR A 299 -2.65 -2.21 4.88
CA TYR A 299 -3.30 -1.68 3.69
C TYR A 299 -2.35 -0.75 2.92
N PRO A 300 -2.07 -1.04 1.63
CA PRO A 300 -0.95 -0.42 0.93
C PRO A 300 -1.24 0.97 0.37
N HIS A 301 -2.51 1.36 0.26
CA HIS A 301 -2.91 2.59 -0.40
C HIS A 301 -2.82 3.80 0.54
N GLY A 302 -2.79 5.00 -0.02
CA GLY A 302 -2.49 6.23 0.70
C GLY A 302 -3.42 7.39 0.40
N CYS A 303 -4.72 7.17 0.05
CA CYS A 303 -5.66 8.28 0.00
C CYS A 303 -5.94 8.83 1.40
N LEU A 304 -6.52 10.04 1.47
CA LEU A 304 -6.81 10.74 2.73
C LEU A 304 -7.63 9.88 3.70
N GLU A 305 -8.66 9.18 3.20
CA GLU A 305 -9.49 8.29 4.00
C GLU A 305 -8.65 7.15 4.61
N GLN A 306 -7.88 6.45 3.77
CA GLN A 306 -7.12 5.26 4.18
C GLN A 306 -6.02 5.57 5.17
N ILE A 307 -5.26 6.66 4.97
CA ILE A 307 -4.24 7.06 5.96
C ILE A 307 -4.87 7.45 7.29
N THR A 308 -6.04 8.11 7.27
CA THR A 308 -6.77 8.47 8.48
C THR A 308 -7.29 7.23 9.20
N SER A 309 -7.90 6.29 8.47
CA SER A 309 -8.40 5.02 9.00
C SER A 309 -7.29 4.12 9.55
N LYS A 310 -6.07 4.23 9.02
CA LYS A 310 -4.89 3.54 9.55
C LYS A 310 -4.48 4.08 10.93
N GLY A 311 -4.53 5.40 11.10
CA GLY A 311 -4.08 6.06 12.34
C GLY A 311 -5.13 6.09 13.45
N PHE A 312 -6.41 6.21 13.10
CA PHE A 312 -7.45 6.49 14.07
C PHE A 312 -7.59 5.41 15.16
N PRO A 313 -7.74 4.12 14.84
CA PRO A 313 -7.83 3.09 15.86
C PRO A 313 -6.59 2.97 16.75
N GLN A 314 -5.42 3.35 16.22
CA GLN A 314 -4.17 3.30 16.98
C GLN A 314 -4.18 4.22 18.22
N LEU A 315 -5.00 5.26 18.21
CA LEU A 315 -5.19 6.13 19.37
C LEU A 315 -5.83 5.41 20.56
N TYR A 316 -6.49 4.28 20.31
CA TYR A 316 -7.35 3.61 21.29
C TYR A 316 -6.95 2.17 21.59
N ILE A 317 -6.04 1.59 20.83
CA ILE A 317 -5.69 0.17 20.95
C ILE A 317 -5.26 -0.23 22.36
N SER A 318 -4.55 0.65 23.09
CA SER A 318 -4.16 0.43 24.47
C SER A 318 -5.35 0.41 25.47
N SER A 319 -6.53 0.83 25.04
CA SER A 319 -7.77 0.70 25.84
C SER A 319 -8.31 -0.72 25.79
N PHE A 320 -8.06 -1.46 24.70
CA PHE A 320 -8.55 -2.81 24.52
C PHE A 320 -7.62 -3.86 25.09
N THR A 321 -6.31 -3.68 24.89
CA THR A 321 -5.32 -4.73 25.15
C THR A 321 -4.01 -4.16 25.70
N ASP A 322 -3.27 -4.98 26.44
CA ASP A 322 -1.90 -4.67 26.83
C ASP A 322 -0.98 -4.78 25.60
N LEU A 323 -0.19 -3.76 25.39
CA LEU A 323 0.77 -3.70 24.29
C LEU A 323 2.18 -4.06 24.79
N THR A 324 2.86 -4.91 24.05
CA THR A 324 4.31 -5.07 24.25
C THR A 324 5.04 -3.76 23.94
N PRO A 325 6.25 -3.51 24.47
CA PRO A 325 7.00 -2.29 24.18
C PRO A 325 7.19 -2.03 22.68
N GLN A 326 7.36 -3.09 21.89
CA GLN A 326 7.50 -2.98 20.44
C GLN A 326 6.18 -2.60 19.75
N GLN A 327 5.06 -3.19 20.18
CA GLN A 327 3.73 -2.83 19.66
C GLN A 327 3.37 -1.39 20.02
N ALA A 328 3.61 -0.96 21.28
CA ALA A 328 3.37 0.41 21.71
C ALA A 328 4.17 1.41 20.87
N LYS A 329 5.46 1.13 20.62
CA LYS A 329 6.31 1.95 19.75
C LYS A 329 5.78 2.01 18.31
N SER A 330 5.42 0.86 17.74
CA SER A 330 4.88 0.79 16.36
C SER A 330 3.56 1.55 16.22
N THR A 331 2.69 1.47 17.23
CA THR A 331 1.43 2.21 17.31
C THR A 331 1.67 3.73 17.35
N GLU A 332 2.60 4.16 18.19
CA GLU A 332 2.99 5.58 18.32
C GLU A 332 3.58 6.10 17.01
N GLU A 333 4.47 5.34 16.36
CA GLU A 333 5.06 5.67 15.07
C GLU A 333 3.99 5.77 13.96
N ALA A 334 3.02 4.87 13.95
CA ALA A 334 1.92 4.90 12.99
C ALA A 334 1.08 6.18 13.10
N VAL A 335 0.72 6.61 14.33
CA VAL A 335 -0.02 7.86 14.55
C VAL A 335 0.80 9.08 14.11
N LYS A 336 2.08 9.15 14.53
CA LYS A 336 2.98 10.24 14.15
C LYS A 336 3.16 10.34 12.63
N GLU A 337 3.27 9.21 11.97
CA GLU A 337 3.41 9.15 10.50
C GLU A 337 2.15 9.68 9.80
N VAL A 338 0.96 9.32 10.28
CA VAL A 338 -0.29 9.86 9.72
C VAL A 338 -0.37 11.37 9.89
N ILE A 339 -0.08 11.90 11.10
CA ILE A 339 -0.05 13.35 11.35
C ILE A 339 0.94 14.04 10.40
N ARG A 340 2.14 13.45 10.21
CA ARG A 340 3.16 13.99 9.32
C ARG A 340 2.69 13.99 7.86
N ARG A 341 2.08 12.89 7.39
CA ARG A 341 1.59 12.75 6.00
C ARG A 341 0.46 13.72 5.69
N LEU A 342 -0.45 13.97 6.62
CA LEU A 342 -1.57 14.90 6.42
C LEU A 342 -1.14 16.30 5.97
N ARG A 343 0.08 16.73 6.28
CA ARG A 343 0.63 18.00 5.77
C ARG A 343 0.69 18.06 4.24
N SER A 344 1.00 16.93 3.58
CA SER A 344 1.08 16.88 2.12
C SER A 344 -0.28 16.85 1.42
N TYR A 345 -1.35 16.67 2.18
CA TYR A 345 -2.73 16.69 1.68
C TYR A 345 -3.39 18.06 1.87
N GLN A 346 -2.79 18.95 2.70
CA GLN A 346 -3.41 20.22 3.02
C GLN A 346 -3.43 21.16 1.81
N THR A 347 -4.61 21.66 1.48
CA THR A 347 -4.85 22.62 0.41
C THR A 347 -4.65 24.07 0.90
N VAL A 348 -4.53 24.99 -0.03
CA VAL A 348 -4.30 26.43 0.29
C VAL A 348 -5.45 27.06 1.07
N ASP A 349 -6.67 26.53 0.97
CA ASP A 349 -7.84 26.98 1.73
C ASP A 349 -7.97 26.31 3.11
N GLY A 350 -6.97 25.51 3.50
CA GLY A 350 -6.84 24.87 4.79
C GLY A 350 -7.58 23.53 4.93
N ALA A 351 -8.29 23.07 3.91
CA ALA A 351 -8.89 21.74 3.85
C ALA A 351 -7.85 20.65 3.56
N PHE A 352 -8.28 19.43 3.28
CA PHE A 352 -7.44 18.35 2.78
C PHE A 352 -7.93 17.85 1.42
N ALA A 353 -6.99 17.65 0.49
CA ALA A 353 -7.24 16.99 -0.78
C ALA A 353 -7.33 15.47 -0.59
N TYR A 354 -7.94 14.75 -1.53
CA TYR A 354 -8.04 13.30 -1.47
C TYR A 354 -6.68 12.60 -1.65
N TRP A 355 -5.79 13.19 -2.46
CA TRP A 355 -4.42 12.72 -2.71
C TRP A 355 -3.38 13.76 -2.31
N PRO A 356 -2.16 13.36 -1.96
CA PRO A 356 -1.09 14.30 -1.59
C PRO A 356 -0.77 15.23 -2.76
N GLY A 357 -0.59 16.52 -2.45
CA GLY A 357 -0.32 17.57 -3.45
C GLY A 357 -1.53 17.98 -4.30
N GLY A 358 -2.71 17.42 -4.05
CA GLY A 358 -3.95 17.81 -4.72
C GLY A 358 -4.36 19.24 -4.36
N THR A 359 -5.02 19.91 -5.30
CA THR A 359 -5.50 21.30 -5.14
C THR A 359 -6.99 21.40 -4.79
N SER A 360 -7.75 20.35 -5.08
CA SER A 360 -9.19 20.26 -4.78
C SER A 360 -9.42 19.59 -3.44
N SER A 361 -10.17 20.22 -2.56
CA SER A 361 -10.52 19.69 -1.24
C SER A 361 -11.55 18.55 -1.33
N ASN A 362 -11.37 17.53 -0.48
CA ASN A 362 -12.37 16.49 -0.26
C ASN A 362 -13.19 16.80 1.00
N GLY A 363 -14.49 16.97 0.87
CA GLY A 363 -15.36 17.41 1.96
C GLY A 363 -15.39 16.44 3.14
N TRP A 364 -15.76 15.19 2.90
CA TRP A 364 -15.82 14.13 3.92
C TRP A 364 -14.46 13.84 4.53
N GLY A 365 -13.45 13.59 3.69
CA GLY A 365 -12.11 13.29 4.15
C GLY A 365 -11.50 14.40 5.01
N THR A 366 -11.78 15.68 4.69
CA THR A 366 -11.35 16.81 5.52
C THR A 366 -11.95 16.75 6.93
N VAL A 367 -13.25 16.45 7.03
CA VAL A 367 -13.91 16.32 8.34
C VAL A 367 -13.35 15.13 9.12
N TYR A 368 -13.20 13.99 8.46
CA TYR A 368 -12.70 12.76 9.06
C TYR A 368 -11.25 12.90 9.55
N ALA A 369 -10.38 13.45 8.73
CA ALA A 369 -9.00 13.74 9.14
C ALA A 369 -8.91 14.76 10.28
N THR A 370 -9.80 15.76 10.30
CA THR A 370 -9.86 16.72 11.41
C THR A 370 -10.29 16.05 12.71
N HIS A 371 -11.28 15.15 12.67
CA HIS A 371 -11.68 14.35 13.83
C HIS A 371 -10.49 13.57 14.41
N PHE A 372 -9.76 12.85 13.53
CA PHE A 372 -8.52 12.17 13.95
C PHE A 372 -7.50 13.11 14.59
N LEU A 373 -7.25 14.28 14.00
CA LEU A 373 -6.28 15.24 14.54
C LEU A 373 -6.68 15.78 15.92
N LEU A 374 -7.98 16.00 16.16
CA LEU A 374 -8.50 16.44 17.45
C LEU A 374 -8.31 15.36 18.51
N GLU A 375 -8.67 14.12 18.20
CA GLU A 375 -8.50 13.00 19.11
C GLU A 375 -7.01 12.67 19.35
N ALA A 376 -6.15 12.75 18.33
CA ALA A 376 -4.71 12.63 18.49
C ALA A 376 -4.14 13.72 19.45
N SER A 377 -4.57 14.97 19.27
CA SER A 377 -4.18 16.07 20.15
C SER A 377 -4.65 15.83 21.60
N LYS A 378 -5.88 15.36 21.81
CA LYS A 378 -6.43 15.00 23.12
C LYS A 378 -5.66 13.86 23.80
N LYS A 379 -5.13 12.91 23.01
CA LYS A 379 -4.26 11.81 23.48
C LYS A 379 -2.80 12.23 23.69
N GLY A 380 -2.45 13.50 23.49
CA GLY A 380 -1.11 14.05 23.75
C GLY A 380 -0.14 13.98 22.57
N TYR A 381 -0.58 13.60 21.37
CA TYR A 381 0.26 13.65 20.19
C TYR A 381 0.47 15.09 19.70
N LEU A 382 1.66 15.38 19.21
CA LEU A 382 2.00 16.70 18.68
C LEU A 382 1.35 16.92 17.31
N VAL A 383 0.22 17.61 17.29
CA VAL A 383 -0.45 18.08 16.09
C VAL A 383 -0.01 19.51 15.80
N PRO A 384 0.50 19.85 14.59
CA PRO A 384 0.91 21.23 14.27
C PRO A 384 -0.26 22.19 14.39
N GLU A 385 -0.13 23.18 15.26
CA GLU A 385 -1.22 24.13 15.57
C GLU A 385 -1.69 24.90 14.34
N ALA A 386 -0.76 25.32 13.47
CA ALA A 386 -1.10 26.02 12.24
C ALA A 386 -1.98 25.17 11.31
N MET A 387 -1.68 23.87 11.18
CA MET A 387 -2.49 22.92 10.39
C MET A 387 -3.89 22.76 10.99
N LYS A 388 -3.96 22.58 12.32
CA LYS A 388 -5.22 22.40 13.05
C LYS A 388 -6.10 23.64 12.94
N GLN A 389 -5.56 24.84 13.15
CA GLN A 389 -6.32 26.09 13.05
C GLN A 389 -6.78 26.36 11.61
N SER A 390 -5.91 26.09 10.64
CA SER A 390 -6.26 26.27 9.22
C SER A 390 -7.45 25.41 8.83
N VAL A 391 -7.44 24.12 9.18
CA VAL A 391 -8.57 23.21 8.84
C VAL A 391 -9.83 23.56 9.62
N LEU A 392 -9.75 23.94 10.89
CA LEU A 392 -10.93 24.38 11.68
C LEU A 392 -11.55 25.65 11.08
N ASN A 393 -10.75 26.62 10.65
CA ASN A 393 -11.24 27.81 9.97
C ASN A 393 -11.94 27.47 8.65
N ASN A 394 -11.39 26.52 7.88
CA ASN A 394 -12.04 26.00 6.68
C ASN A 394 -13.41 25.38 7.02
N LEU A 395 -13.45 24.44 7.99
CA LEU A 395 -14.68 23.76 8.39
C LEU A 395 -15.76 24.75 8.84
N ARG A 396 -15.40 25.77 9.63
CA ARG A 396 -16.31 26.84 10.09
C ARG A 396 -16.87 27.64 8.91
N ARG A 397 -15.98 28.06 8.00
CA ARG A 397 -16.39 28.79 6.77
C ARG A 397 -17.36 27.96 5.93
N VAL A 398 -17.05 26.70 5.70
CA VAL A 398 -17.92 25.80 4.92
C VAL A 398 -19.24 25.55 5.66
N ALA A 399 -19.23 25.29 6.97
CA ALA A 399 -20.45 25.06 7.74
C ALA A 399 -21.41 26.27 7.72
N ARG A 400 -20.86 27.48 7.81
CA ARG A 400 -21.67 28.71 7.74
C ARG A 400 -22.32 28.95 6.39
N ASN A 401 -21.57 28.65 5.33
CA ASN A 401 -21.98 28.93 3.94
C ASN A 401 -22.74 27.77 3.29
N TRP A 402 -22.78 26.60 3.94
CA TRP A 402 -23.43 25.41 3.39
C TRP A 402 -24.93 25.66 3.16
N LYS A 403 -25.39 25.22 2.01
CA LYS A 403 -26.82 25.21 1.61
C LYS A 403 -27.17 23.83 1.09
N PRO A 404 -28.41 23.35 1.34
CA PRO A 404 -28.86 22.08 0.76
C PRO A 404 -28.71 22.10 -0.76
N ALA A 405 -28.10 21.07 -1.32
CA ALA A 405 -28.04 20.90 -2.76
C ALA A 405 -29.39 20.42 -3.31
N THR A 406 -29.70 20.83 -4.53
CA THR A 406 -30.92 20.39 -5.25
C THR A 406 -30.63 19.20 -6.18
N SER A 407 -29.49 18.53 -6.02
CA SER A 407 -28.97 17.49 -6.91
C SER A 407 -29.06 16.09 -6.30
N TYR A 408 -28.82 15.07 -7.12
CA TYR A 408 -28.80 13.64 -6.77
C TYR A 408 -27.85 13.27 -5.61
N TYR A 409 -26.86 14.12 -5.25
CA TYR A 409 -25.89 13.93 -4.16
C TYR A 409 -26.32 14.60 -2.84
N MET A 410 -27.60 14.93 -2.66
CA MET A 410 -28.08 15.67 -1.51
C MET A 410 -27.77 15.01 -0.17
N ASP A 411 -27.93 13.70 -0.08
CA ASP A 411 -27.77 12.94 1.18
C ASP A 411 -26.31 12.89 1.64
N SER A 412 -25.34 12.78 0.73
CA SER A 412 -23.91 12.72 1.08
C SER A 412 -23.37 14.08 1.55
N GLU A 413 -23.79 15.17 0.92
CA GLU A 413 -23.42 16.52 1.34
C GLU A 413 -24.04 16.91 2.68
N GLU A 414 -25.29 16.50 2.92
CA GLU A 414 -26.00 16.70 4.17
C GLU A 414 -25.33 15.94 5.32
N THR A 415 -25.01 14.65 5.10
CA THR A 415 -24.31 13.81 6.08
C THR A 415 -22.93 14.38 6.40
N THR A 416 -22.21 14.86 5.38
CA THR A 416 -20.92 15.53 5.56
C THR A 416 -21.07 16.82 6.37
N GLN A 417 -22.14 17.59 6.16
CA GLN A 417 -22.43 18.80 6.94
C GLN A 417 -22.75 18.47 8.41
N ALA A 418 -23.56 17.46 8.67
CA ALA A 418 -23.89 17.02 10.02
C ALA A 418 -22.63 16.56 10.78
N TYR A 419 -21.79 15.75 10.13
CA TYR A 419 -20.54 15.29 10.70
C TYR A 419 -19.54 16.46 10.93
N ARG A 420 -19.49 17.42 10.02
CA ARG A 420 -18.69 18.66 10.20
C ARG A 420 -19.11 19.42 11.44
N LEU A 421 -20.40 19.56 11.68
CA LEU A 421 -20.94 20.25 12.87
C LEU A 421 -20.60 19.51 14.16
N TYR A 422 -20.64 18.18 14.15
CA TYR A 422 -20.14 17.36 15.27
C TYR A 422 -18.66 17.59 15.54
N VAL A 423 -17.82 17.54 14.53
CA VAL A 423 -16.36 17.75 14.68
C VAL A 423 -16.03 19.17 15.14
N LEU A 424 -16.77 20.17 14.68
CA LEU A 424 -16.65 21.55 15.16
C LEU A 424 -17.08 21.70 16.64
N ALA A 425 -18.14 21.01 17.05
CA ALA A 425 -18.55 20.97 18.46
C ALA A 425 -17.50 20.27 19.32
N LEU A 426 -16.93 19.16 18.85
CA LEU A 426 -15.83 18.45 19.50
C LEU A 426 -14.58 19.34 19.70
N ALA A 427 -14.31 20.23 18.73
CA ALA A 427 -13.22 21.19 18.80
C ALA A 427 -13.53 22.42 19.69
N GLY A 428 -14.70 22.51 20.32
CA GLY A 428 -15.15 23.72 21.05
C GLY A 428 -15.38 24.92 20.13
N SER A 429 -15.59 24.69 18.84
CA SER A 429 -15.77 25.71 17.79
C SER A 429 -17.14 25.60 17.13
N GLN A 430 -18.16 25.27 17.92
CA GLN A 430 -19.53 25.01 17.46
C GLN A 430 -20.12 26.16 16.66
N GLU A 431 -20.84 25.83 15.60
CA GLU A 431 -21.54 26.77 14.72
C GLU A 431 -23.06 26.65 14.90
N MET A 432 -23.58 27.17 16.02
CA MET A 432 -25.00 27.05 16.42
C MET A 432 -25.99 27.46 15.34
N GLY A 433 -25.66 28.52 14.58
CA GLY A 433 -26.54 28.95 13.48
C GLY A 433 -26.65 27.91 12.36
N ALA A 434 -25.54 27.21 12.05
CA ALA A 434 -25.53 26.14 11.06
C ALA A 434 -26.22 24.87 11.61
N MET A 435 -25.99 24.54 12.89
CA MET A 435 -26.69 23.42 13.56
C MET A 435 -28.21 23.61 13.53
N ASN A 436 -28.69 24.80 13.87
CA ASN A 436 -30.11 25.11 13.86
C ASN A 436 -30.70 25.05 12.44
N ARG A 437 -30.01 25.59 11.43
CA ARG A 437 -30.49 25.50 10.03
C ARG A 437 -30.61 24.05 9.56
N LEU A 438 -29.64 23.20 9.89
CA LEU A 438 -29.68 21.79 9.51
C LEU A 438 -30.83 21.06 10.22
N LYS A 439 -31.03 21.32 11.51
CA LYS A 439 -32.15 20.74 12.31
C LYS A 439 -33.53 21.05 11.75
N GLU A 440 -33.73 22.25 11.18
CA GLU A 440 -35.03 22.68 10.62
C GLU A 440 -35.34 22.04 9.27
N MET A 441 -34.47 21.26 8.69
CA MET A 441 -34.74 20.51 7.44
C MET A 441 -35.78 19.42 7.69
N LYS A 442 -36.84 19.38 6.85
CA LYS A 442 -37.96 18.45 7.02
C LYS A 442 -37.56 16.99 6.81
N ASP A 443 -36.77 16.73 5.79
CA ASP A 443 -36.39 15.39 5.33
C ASP A 443 -34.91 15.06 5.66
N LEU A 444 -34.46 15.45 6.86
CA LEU A 444 -33.11 15.19 7.30
C LEU A 444 -32.87 13.68 7.40
N ALA A 445 -31.84 13.18 6.72
CA ALA A 445 -31.47 11.77 6.71
C ALA A 445 -31.17 11.25 8.11
N SER A 446 -31.44 9.97 8.36
CA SER A 446 -31.25 9.35 9.68
C SER A 446 -29.83 9.54 10.20
N MET A 447 -28.80 9.31 9.35
CA MET A 447 -27.40 9.45 9.72
C MET A 447 -27.02 10.90 10.05
N SER A 448 -27.58 11.86 9.34
CA SER A 448 -27.42 13.28 9.61
C SER A 448 -28.01 13.68 10.96
N ARG A 449 -29.17 13.09 11.34
CA ARG A 449 -29.76 13.28 12.65
C ARG A 449 -28.89 12.77 13.78
N TRP A 450 -28.30 11.59 13.64
CA TRP A 450 -27.37 11.03 14.64
C TRP A 450 -26.12 11.89 14.82
N SER A 451 -25.46 12.27 13.73
CA SER A 451 -24.27 13.13 13.80
C SER A 451 -24.59 14.51 14.39
N LEU A 452 -25.75 15.10 14.02
CA LEU A 452 -26.19 16.37 14.55
C LEU A 452 -26.58 16.27 16.03
N ALA A 453 -27.18 15.16 16.46
CA ALA A 453 -27.45 14.88 17.87
C ALA A 453 -26.18 14.84 18.70
N SER A 454 -25.10 14.19 18.20
CA SER A 454 -23.78 14.25 18.83
C SER A 454 -23.29 15.69 19.00
N ALA A 455 -23.46 16.53 17.98
CA ALA A 455 -23.07 17.94 18.08
C ALA A 455 -23.84 18.69 19.17
N TYR A 456 -25.16 18.47 19.27
CA TYR A 456 -25.99 19.09 20.32
C TYR A 456 -25.67 18.54 21.71
N ALA A 457 -25.41 17.25 21.85
CA ALA A 457 -24.98 16.65 23.12
C ALA A 457 -23.69 17.29 23.64
N LEU A 458 -22.69 17.47 22.76
CA LEU A 458 -21.41 18.09 23.11
C LEU A 458 -21.53 19.55 23.57
N VAL A 459 -22.54 20.27 23.11
CA VAL A 459 -22.79 21.67 23.55
C VAL A 459 -23.80 21.77 24.69
N GLY A 460 -24.11 20.65 25.36
CA GLY A 460 -24.99 20.61 26.55
C GLY A 460 -26.48 20.74 26.21
N ARG A 461 -26.91 20.51 24.95
CA ARG A 461 -28.29 20.54 24.53
C ARG A 461 -28.83 19.12 24.30
N GLU A 462 -28.80 18.33 25.37
CA GLU A 462 -29.29 16.94 25.36
C GLU A 462 -30.77 16.82 24.99
N ASP A 463 -31.58 17.81 25.35
CA ASP A 463 -32.99 17.92 24.97
C ASP A 463 -33.20 17.86 23.45
N VAL A 464 -32.39 18.66 22.72
CA VAL A 464 -32.43 18.69 21.26
C VAL A 464 -31.84 17.41 20.66
N ALA A 465 -30.77 16.88 21.25
CA ALA A 465 -30.15 15.64 20.77
C ALA A 465 -31.13 14.46 20.88
N GLN A 466 -31.85 14.33 22.00
CA GLN A 466 -32.87 13.29 22.20
C GLN A 466 -34.03 13.43 21.23
N ASP A 467 -34.51 14.65 20.98
CA ASP A 467 -35.57 14.91 20.00
C ASP A 467 -35.12 14.47 18.58
N LEU A 468 -33.90 14.76 18.19
CA LEU A 468 -33.35 14.35 16.89
C LEU A 468 -33.30 12.83 16.71
N ILE A 469 -32.78 12.09 17.70
CA ILE A 469 -32.69 10.61 17.59
C ILE A 469 -34.04 9.94 17.72
N SER A 470 -35.00 10.51 18.46
CA SER A 470 -36.37 9.96 18.54
C SER A 470 -37.14 9.96 17.21
N LYS A 471 -36.71 10.78 16.28
CA LYS A 471 -37.27 10.90 14.91
C LYS A 471 -36.55 10.03 13.89
N THR A 472 -35.56 9.24 14.31
CA THR A 472 -34.92 8.29 13.43
C THR A 472 -35.68 6.99 13.39
N THR A 473 -35.91 6.44 12.22
CA THR A 473 -36.37 5.07 12.05
C THR A 473 -35.21 4.10 12.31
N ALA A 474 -35.54 2.85 12.64
CA ALA A 474 -34.55 1.77 12.78
C ALA A 474 -33.59 1.75 11.57
N LEU A 475 -32.37 1.31 11.83
CA LEU A 475 -31.22 1.23 10.91
C LEU A 475 -31.63 1.11 9.45
N PRO A 476 -31.10 1.97 8.55
CA PRO A 476 -31.37 1.81 7.13
C PRO A 476 -30.82 0.46 6.68
N SER A 477 -31.67 -0.40 6.18
CA SER A 477 -31.24 -1.64 5.52
C SER A 477 -30.88 -1.34 4.08
N GLY A 478 -29.61 -1.54 3.74
CA GLY A 478 -29.12 -1.48 2.38
C GLY A 478 -28.54 -0.12 1.99
N TYR A 479 -27.37 0.18 2.53
CA TYR A 479 -26.59 1.35 2.16
C TYR A 479 -25.99 1.18 0.76
N SER A 480 -26.07 2.21 -0.07
CA SER A 480 -25.32 2.29 -1.31
C SER A 480 -23.96 2.95 -1.04
N GLU A 481 -22.88 2.19 -1.08
CA GLU A 481 -21.50 2.70 -0.85
C GLU A 481 -20.98 3.66 -1.93
N TYR A 482 -21.80 4.05 -2.89
CA TYR A 482 -21.41 4.95 -3.99
C TYR A 482 -21.44 6.42 -3.62
N ASP A 483 -21.68 6.77 -2.36
CA ASP A 483 -21.61 8.16 -1.96
C ASP A 483 -20.15 8.59 -1.66
N GLU A 484 -19.92 9.88 -1.73
CA GLU A 484 -18.60 10.49 -1.46
C GLU A 484 -18.17 10.37 0.01
N THR A 485 -18.98 9.73 0.88
CA THR A 485 -18.73 9.56 2.32
C THR A 485 -18.18 8.19 2.68
N PHE A 486 -18.04 7.25 1.73
CA PHE A 486 -17.61 5.87 1.96
C PHE A 486 -18.48 5.16 3.01
N GLY A 487 -19.77 5.41 2.98
CA GLY A 487 -20.75 4.94 3.96
C GLY A 487 -20.87 3.42 4.02
N SER A 488 -21.29 2.92 5.19
CA SER A 488 -21.66 1.52 5.42
C SER A 488 -22.52 1.42 6.67
N ASP A 489 -23.27 0.33 6.79
CA ASP A 489 -24.07 0.05 8.00
C ASP A 489 -23.19 0.01 9.24
N VAL A 490 -21.98 -0.57 9.14
CA VAL A 490 -21.00 -0.64 10.26
C VAL A 490 -20.55 0.75 10.70
N ARG A 491 -20.22 1.63 9.76
CA ARG A 491 -19.85 3.01 10.08
C ARG A 491 -21.01 3.75 10.76
N ASP A 492 -22.21 3.62 10.22
CA ASP A 492 -23.36 4.35 10.71
C ASP A 492 -23.79 3.86 12.11
N GLN A 493 -23.77 2.55 12.35
CA GLN A 493 -23.95 1.96 13.68
C GLN A 493 -22.89 2.44 14.67
N SER A 494 -21.66 2.61 14.21
CA SER A 494 -20.55 3.12 15.04
C SER A 494 -20.81 4.56 15.48
N ILE A 495 -21.25 5.43 14.57
CA ILE A 495 -21.60 6.81 14.91
C ILE A 495 -22.82 6.86 15.85
N GLN A 496 -23.81 5.97 15.66
CA GLN A 496 -24.92 5.83 16.58
C GLN A 496 -24.44 5.41 17.98
N LEU A 497 -23.54 4.43 18.07
CA LEU A 497 -22.95 4.00 19.34
C LEU A 497 -22.23 5.18 20.04
N MET A 498 -21.41 5.94 19.31
CA MET A 498 -20.73 7.12 19.86
C MET A 498 -21.76 8.13 20.38
N THR A 499 -22.87 8.38 19.64
CA THR A 499 -23.94 9.29 20.07
C THR A 499 -24.62 8.79 21.34
N LEU A 500 -24.96 7.50 21.42
CA LEU A 500 -25.58 6.89 22.59
C LEU A 500 -24.65 6.97 23.83
N CYS A 501 -23.34 6.80 23.60
CA CYS A 501 -22.35 7.02 24.64
C CYS A 501 -22.35 8.47 25.14
N LEU A 502 -22.42 9.47 24.26
CA LEU A 502 -22.52 10.87 24.65
C LEU A 502 -23.79 11.17 25.49
N LEU A 503 -24.93 10.56 25.13
CA LEU A 503 -26.24 10.73 25.77
C LEU A 503 -26.48 9.82 26.97
N ASP A 504 -25.50 9.06 27.40
CA ASP A 504 -25.58 8.13 28.54
C ASP A 504 -26.68 7.05 28.43
N LYS A 505 -26.90 6.57 27.19
CA LYS A 505 -27.91 5.54 26.87
C LYS A 505 -27.28 4.14 26.84
N GLY A 506 -26.82 3.66 28.01
CA GLY A 506 -26.03 2.44 28.12
C GLY A 506 -26.72 1.15 27.64
N LYS A 507 -28.05 1.02 27.82
CA LYS A 507 -28.79 -0.18 27.38
C LYS A 507 -28.86 -0.27 25.84
N GLU A 508 -29.22 0.83 25.19
CA GLU A 508 -29.27 0.89 23.73
C GLU A 508 -27.86 0.76 23.13
N ALA A 509 -26.86 1.35 23.78
CA ALA A 509 -25.47 1.20 23.39
C ALA A 509 -24.98 -0.25 23.44
N ALA A 510 -25.34 -1.02 24.48
CA ALA A 510 -24.96 -2.42 24.61
C ALA A 510 -25.45 -3.29 23.45
N THR A 511 -26.68 -3.05 22.96
CA THR A 511 -27.22 -3.75 21.81
C THR A 511 -26.42 -3.51 20.54
N LEU A 512 -25.99 -2.26 20.30
CA LEU A 512 -25.15 -1.94 19.15
C LEU A 512 -23.73 -2.52 19.28
N VAL A 513 -23.20 -2.61 20.52
CA VAL A 513 -21.90 -3.27 20.76
C VAL A 513 -21.94 -4.73 20.37
N GLU A 514 -23.01 -5.46 20.72
CA GLU A 514 -23.18 -6.87 20.33
C GLU A 514 -23.23 -7.01 18.79
N GLU A 515 -23.97 -6.15 18.11
CA GLU A 515 -24.09 -6.16 16.65
C GLU A 515 -22.77 -5.85 15.96
N LEU A 516 -22.10 -4.76 16.36
CA LEU A 516 -20.78 -4.39 15.84
C LEU A 516 -19.71 -5.46 16.11
N SER A 517 -19.72 -6.06 17.30
CA SER A 517 -18.80 -7.16 17.64
C SER A 517 -19.00 -8.36 16.74
N LYS A 518 -20.27 -8.71 16.46
CA LYS A 518 -20.61 -9.80 15.54
C LYS A 518 -20.09 -9.52 14.12
N GLN A 519 -20.27 -8.30 13.62
CA GLN A 519 -19.78 -7.89 12.30
C GLN A 519 -18.25 -7.85 12.24
N LEU A 520 -17.57 -7.30 13.25
CA LEU A 520 -16.12 -7.28 13.32
C LEU A 520 -15.50 -8.69 13.42
N SER A 521 -16.18 -9.62 14.08
CA SER A 521 -15.73 -11.00 14.24
C SER A 521 -16.03 -11.91 13.06
N SER A 522 -16.87 -11.47 12.11
CA SER A 522 -17.18 -12.22 10.89
C SER A 522 -15.98 -12.26 9.94
N ASP A 523 -16.01 -13.16 8.96
CA ASP A 523 -15.05 -13.21 7.86
C ASP A 523 -15.41 -12.22 6.73
N ASP A 524 -16.48 -11.43 6.91
CA ASP A 524 -16.92 -10.46 5.92
C ASP A 524 -15.89 -9.34 5.76
N TRP A 525 -15.75 -8.90 4.52
CA TRP A 525 -14.93 -7.76 4.22
C TRP A 525 -15.57 -6.47 4.78
N LEU A 526 -14.76 -5.68 5.48
CA LEU A 526 -15.11 -4.34 5.93
C LEU A 526 -14.13 -3.33 5.34
N SER A 527 -14.64 -2.15 4.96
CA SER A 527 -13.77 -1.07 4.48
C SER A 527 -12.83 -0.59 5.60
N THR A 528 -11.75 0.11 5.21
CA THR A 528 -10.82 0.72 6.17
C THR A 528 -11.55 1.67 7.12
N GLN A 529 -12.47 2.50 6.60
CA GLN A 529 -13.25 3.44 7.39
C GLN A 529 -14.24 2.73 8.34
N SER A 530 -14.98 1.72 7.86
CA SER A 530 -15.93 0.96 8.67
C SER A 530 -15.22 0.30 9.86
N THR A 531 -14.09 -0.33 9.60
CA THR A 531 -13.25 -0.96 10.64
C THR A 531 -12.74 0.06 11.65
N ALA A 532 -12.28 1.23 11.18
CA ALA A 532 -11.77 2.28 12.05
C ALA A 532 -12.85 2.86 12.97
N PHE A 533 -14.01 3.22 12.40
CA PHE A 533 -15.13 3.76 13.20
C PHE A 533 -15.63 2.76 14.23
N ALA A 534 -15.76 1.47 13.87
CA ALA A 534 -16.22 0.46 14.80
C ALA A 534 -15.27 0.31 16.00
N LEU A 535 -13.97 0.29 15.77
CA LEU A 535 -12.98 0.20 16.84
C LEU A 535 -12.98 1.46 17.73
N VAL A 536 -13.13 2.66 17.15
CA VAL A 536 -13.23 3.91 17.90
C VAL A 536 -14.49 3.92 18.78
N ALA A 537 -15.64 3.59 18.19
CA ALA A 537 -16.93 3.58 18.91
C ALA A 537 -16.95 2.55 20.06
N LEU A 538 -16.39 1.37 19.84
CA LEU A 538 -16.23 0.37 20.90
C LEU A 538 -15.31 0.87 22.02
N SER A 539 -14.24 1.58 21.69
CA SER A 539 -13.36 2.18 22.69
C SER A 539 -14.08 3.22 23.54
N ASP A 540 -14.91 4.07 22.94
CA ASP A 540 -15.72 5.06 23.67
C ASP A 540 -16.72 4.39 24.61
N TYR A 541 -17.37 3.31 24.14
CA TYR A 541 -18.27 2.52 24.97
C TYR A 541 -17.54 1.89 26.17
N LEU A 542 -16.42 1.23 25.94
CA LEU A 542 -15.63 0.61 27.00
C LEU A 542 -15.09 1.62 28.00
N ALA A 543 -14.66 2.80 27.55
CA ALA A 543 -14.20 3.87 28.44
C ALA A 543 -15.31 4.38 29.35
N LYS A 544 -16.57 4.32 28.91
CA LYS A 544 -17.70 4.86 29.67
C LYS A 544 -18.42 3.82 30.55
N TYR A 545 -18.62 2.61 30.01
CA TYR A 545 -19.48 1.59 30.63
C TYR A 545 -18.72 0.37 31.10
N ARG A 546 -17.43 0.49 31.31
CA ARG A 546 -16.61 -0.61 31.79
C ARG A 546 -17.16 -1.14 33.13
N VAL A 547 -17.39 -2.46 33.18
CA VAL A 547 -17.66 -3.17 34.43
C VAL A 547 -16.33 -3.47 35.12
N ASP A 548 -16.14 -3.03 36.36
CA ASP A 548 -14.95 -3.34 37.13
C ASP A 548 -14.81 -4.85 37.33
N GLY A 549 -13.80 -5.43 36.71
CA GLY A 549 -13.46 -6.85 36.82
C GLY A 549 -12.20 -7.16 36.02
N ALA A 550 -11.22 -7.77 36.68
CA ALA A 550 -10.06 -8.30 35.97
C ALA A 550 -10.43 -9.64 35.29
N MET A 551 -10.05 -9.81 34.02
CA MET A 551 -10.01 -11.15 33.43
C MET A 551 -8.96 -11.96 34.19
N ASP A 552 -9.32 -13.19 34.63
CA ASP A 552 -8.40 -14.11 35.26
C ASP A 552 -8.61 -15.50 34.65
N PHE A 553 -7.56 -16.03 33.99
CA PHE A 553 -7.62 -17.33 33.33
C PHE A 553 -6.25 -17.97 33.21
N THR A 554 -6.22 -19.29 33.01
CA THR A 554 -5.01 -20.03 32.71
C THR A 554 -5.10 -20.64 31.30
N TYR A 555 -3.97 -20.75 30.62
CA TYR A 555 -3.89 -21.41 29.32
C TYR A 555 -2.69 -22.35 29.22
N ALA A 556 -2.79 -23.34 28.33
CA ALA A 556 -1.69 -24.20 27.93
C ALA A 556 -1.75 -24.50 26.44
N CYS A 557 -0.62 -24.36 25.72
CA CYS A 557 -0.50 -24.66 24.31
C CYS A 557 0.95 -24.94 23.91
N GLY A 558 1.22 -26.10 23.34
CA GLY A 558 2.53 -26.40 22.70
C GLY A 558 3.73 -26.31 23.64
N GLY A 559 3.55 -26.62 24.95
CA GLY A 559 4.60 -26.49 25.96
C GLY A 559 4.74 -25.09 26.56
N LYS A 560 3.94 -24.14 26.14
CA LYS A 560 3.73 -22.85 26.81
C LYS A 560 2.49 -22.97 27.70
N ASP A 561 2.60 -22.56 28.93
CA ASP A 561 1.50 -22.39 29.86
C ASP A 561 1.64 -21.06 30.59
N GLY A 562 0.51 -20.51 31.01
CA GLY A 562 0.49 -19.24 31.70
C GLY A 562 -0.79 -18.96 32.45
N GLN A 563 -0.70 -18.04 33.41
CA GLN A 563 -1.84 -17.42 34.06
C GLN A 563 -1.86 -15.94 33.68
N VAL A 564 -3.02 -15.45 33.23
CA VAL A 564 -3.25 -14.05 32.87
C VAL A 564 -4.24 -13.48 33.87
N LYS A 565 -3.85 -12.34 34.44
CA LYS A 565 -4.73 -11.48 35.22
C LYS A 565 -4.56 -10.06 34.69
N THR A 566 -5.56 -9.55 34.00
CA THR A 566 -5.51 -8.23 33.36
C THR A 566 -6.81 -7.47 33.57
N ASP A 567 -6.67 -6.18 33.67
CA ASP A 567 -7.78 -5.24 33.72
C ASP A 567 -8.24 -4.80 32.29
N LYS A 568 -7.59 -5.29 31.24
CA LYS A 568 -7.97 -5.03 29.86
C LYS A 568 -9.12 -5.92 29.41
N ASN A 569 -9.88 -5.43 28.42
CA ASN A 569 -11.02 -6.18 27.88
C ASN A 569 -10.64 -7.26 26.90
N ILE A 570 -9.46 -7.19 26.31
CA ILE A 570 -8.95 -8.17 25.36
C ILE A 570 -7.51 -8.51 25.71
N TRP A 571 -7.22 -9.79 25.78
CA TRP A 571 -5.86 -10.31 25.81
C TRP A 571 -5.62 -11.15 24.56
N SER A 572 -4.49 -10.95 23.88
CA SER A 572 -4.15 -11.67 22.67
C SER A 572 -2.66 -11.97 22.65
N GLU A 573 -2.31 -13.23 22.46
CA GLU A 573 -0.92 -13.65 22.35
C GLU A 573 -0.75 -14.71 21.27
N THR A 574 0.32 -14.58 20.47
CA THR A 574 0.76 -15.62 19.56
C THR A 574 1.51 -16.68 20.34
N LEU A 575 0.83 -17.81 20.58
CA LEU A 575 1.38 -18.91 21.36
C LEU A 575 2.35 -19.77 20.56
N LEU A 576 2.07 -19.99 19.27
CA LEU A 576 2.92 -20.75 18.37
C LEU A 576 3.24 -19.94 17.11
N ASP A 577 4.51 -19.92 16.75
CA ASP A 577 5.02 -19.40 15.48
C ASP A 577 5.78 -20.51 14.75
N LYS A 578 5.65 -20.56 13.42
CA LYS A 578 6.23 -21.61 12.58
C LYS A 578 5.82 -23.04 13.03
N ALA A 579 4.58 -23.19 13.44
CA ALA A 579 4.06 -24.42 13.97
C ALA A 579 3.94 -25.58 12.95
N GLY A 580 3.73 -26.77 13.45
CA GLY A 580 3.40 -27.97 12.67
C GLY A 580 1.99 -27.92 12.07
N THR A 581 1.40 -29.10 11.82
CA THR A 581 0.09 -29.24 11.17
C THR A 581 -1.09 -29.28 12.15
N SER A 582 -0.83 -29.36 13.46
CA SER A 582 -1.87 -29.34 14.50
C SER A 582 -1.34 -28.81 15.83
N ALA A 583 -2.24 -28.28 16.65
CA ALA A 583 -1.94 -27.85 18.01
C ALA A 583 -3.13 -28.09 18.94
N SER A 584 -2.86 -28.31 20.23
CA SER A 584 -3.89 -28.39 21.27
C SER A 584 -3.78 -27.21 22.20
N VAL A 585 -4.91 -26.54 22.42
CA VAL A 585 -5.05 -25.42 23.35
C VAL A 585 -5.97 -25.82 24.46
N GLU A 586 -5.59 -25.52 25.69
CA GLU A 586 -6.43 -25.64 26.86
C GLU A 586 -6.54 -24.28 27.54
N LEU A 587 -7.75 -23.87 27.88
CA LEU A 587 -8.07 -22.59 28.53
C LEU A 587 -9.01 -22.86 29.71
N LYS A 588 -8.75 -22.25 30.86
CA LYS A 588 -9.64 -22.31 32.03
C LYS A 588 -9.91 -20.90 32.55
N ASN A 589 -11.18 -20.54 32.64
CA ASN A 589 -11.63 -19.32 33.30
C ASN A 589 -11.52 -19.45 34.81
N THR A 590 -10.63 -18.72 35.44
CA THR A 590 -10.43 -18.70 36.91
C THR A 590 -11.06 -17.45 37.54
N GLY A 591 -11.59 -16.55 36.69
CA GLY A 591 -12.27 -15.31 37.11
C GLY A 591 -13.77 -15.52 37.42
N LYS A 592 -14.44 -14.40 37.60
CA LYS A 592 -15.89 -14.35 37.91
C LYS A 592 -16.75 -13.97 36.70
N SER A 593 -16.18 -13.31 35.71
CA SER A 593 -16.86 -12.87 34.49
C SER A 593 -16.89 -13.96 33.44
N THR A 594 -17.88 -13.97 32.58
CA THR A 594 -17.88 -14.78 31.37
C THR A 594 -16.78 -14.33 30.43
N LEU A 595 -16.00 -15.27 29.90
CA LEU A 595 -14.95 -15.02 28.93
C LEU A 595 -15.33 -15.57 27.55
N PHE A 596 -14.96 -14.81 26.53
CA PHE A 596 -15.02 -15.23 25.13
C PHE A 596 -13.61 -15.58 24.66
N ALA A 597 -13.42 -16.79 24.15
CA ALA A 597 -12.13 -17.28 23.73
C ALA A 597 -12.14 -17.57 22.22
N ARG A 598 -11.05 -17.23 21.55
CA ARG A 598 -10.83 -17.53 20.13
C ARG A 598 -9.43 -18.10 19.92
N ILE A 599 -9.36 -19.21 19.22
CA ILE A 599 -8.12 -19.76 18.68
C ILE A 599 -8.10 -19.39 17.21
N ILE A 600 -7.16 -18.54 16.83
CA ILE A 600 -6.97 -18.05 15.47
C ILE A 600 -5.73 -18.75 14.93
N THR A 601 -5.90 -19.57 13.89
CA THR A 601 -4.79 -20.23 13.19
C THR A 601 -4.63 -19.63 11.81
N GLU A 602 -3.40 -19.29 11.45
CA GLU A 602 -3.03 -18.75 10.15
C GLU A 602 -1.89 -19.56 9.57
N GLY A 603 -1.90 -19.82 8.27
CA GLY A 603 -0.83 -20.54 7.60
C GLY A 603 -0.93 -20.47 6.07
N ILE A 604 0.21 -20.69 5.42
CA ILE A 604 0.31 -20.69 3.96
C ILE A 604 0.10 -22.11 3.46
N PRO A 605 -0.97 -22.43 2.69
CA PRO A 605 -1.26 -23.77 2.16
C PRO A 605 -0.09 -24.36 1.37
N GLU A 606 -0.06 -25.67 1.19
CA GLU A 606 0.94 -26.31 0.31
C GLU A 606 0.70 -25.96 -1.16
N GLN A 607 1.76 -26.08 -1.96
CA GLN A 607 1.70 -25.75 -3.39
C GLN A 607 0.77 -26.74 -4.12
N GLY A 608 -0.04 -26.24 -5.05
CA GLY A 608 -0.99 -27.02 -5.82
C GLY A 608 -2.38 -27.13 -5.18
N GLU A 609 -2.58 -26.53 -4.00
CA GLU A 609 -3.90 -26.45 -3.34
C GLU A 609 -4.72 -25.22 -3.78
N GLU A 610 -4.17 -24.39 -4.66
CA GLU A 610 -4.86 -23.23 -5.21
C GLU A 610 -6.02 -23.67 -6.09
N LYS A 611 -7.22 -23.25 -5.73
CA LYS A 611 -8.44 -23.54 -6.50
C LYS A 611 -9.05 -22.26 -7.03
N ALA A 612 -9.57 -22.33 -8.25
CA ALA A 612 -10.42 -21.26 -8.77
C ALA A 612 -11.64 -21.09 -7.85
N TYR A 613 -11.93 -19.86 -7.50
CA TYR A 613 -13.01 -19.50 -6.58
C TYR A 613 -13.78 -18.29 -7.12
N ALA A 614 -15.10 -18.39 -7.08
CA ALA A 614 -15.98 -17.26 -7.36
C ALA A 614 -17.14 -17.29 -6.36
N ASN A 615 -17.47 -16.14 -5.76
CA ASN A 615 -18.55 -16.01 -4.79
C ASN A 615 -19.62 -15.06 -5.33
N GLY A 616 -20.83 -15.59 -5.55
CA GLY A 616 -21.97 -14.86 -6.05
C GLY A 616 -21.90 -14.43 -7.53
N VAL A 617 -20.78 -14.62 -8.19
CA VAL A 617 -20.55 -14.35 -9.61
C VAL A 617 -19.97 -15.60 -10.30
N SER A 618 -20.04 -15.67 -11.63
CA SER A 618 -19.28 -16.67 -12.38
C SER A 618 -18.11 -16.01 -13.10
N LEU A 619 -17.01 -16.75 -13.19
CA LEU A 619 -15.76 -16.32 -13.78
C LEU A 619 -15.35 -17.29 -14.90
N ALA A 620 -14.97 -16.74 -16.05
CA ALA A 620 -14.36 -17.49 -17.13
C ALA A 620 -13.16 -16.73 -17.68
N VAL A 621 -12.07 -17.43 -17.97
CA VAL A 621 -10.86 -16.85 -18.55
C VAL A 621 -10.59 -17.52 -19.89
N SER A 622 -10.28 -16.73 -20.90
CA SER A 622 -9.82 -17.18 -22.19
C SER A 622 -8.60 -16.38 -22.63
N TYR A 623 -7.77 -16.99 -23.48
CA TYR A 623 -6.53 -16.37 -23.94
C TYR A 623 -6.59 -16.23 -25.45
N VAL A 624 -6.28 -15.01 -25.93
CA VAL A 624 -6.34 -14.68 -27.35
C VAL A 624 -5.08 -13.91 -27.78
N ASP A 625 -4.70 -14.03 -29.05
CA ASP A 625 -3.67 -13.18 -29.66
C ASP A 625 -4.18 -11.73 -29.82
N LEU A 626 -3.33 -10.84 -30.31
CA LEU A 626 -3.69 -9.44 -30.56
C LEU A 626 -4.76 -9.26 -31.66
N ASN A 627 -5.10 -10.32 -32.40
CA ASN A 627 -6.15 -10.35 -33.42
C ASN A 627 -7.44 -11.02 -32.91
N GLY A 628 -7.51 -11.40 -31.63
CA GLY A 628 -8.67 -12.06 -31.03
C GLY A 628 -8.77 -13.57 -31.29
N ARG A 629 -7.74 -14.23 -31.85
CA ARG A 629 -7.73 -15.68 -32.08
C ARG A 629 -7.27 -16.42 -30.84
N PRO A 630 -7.89 -17.58 -30.52
CA PRO A 630 -7.49 -18.37 -29.35
C PRO A 630 -6.01 -18.75 -29.36
N VAL A 631 -5.35 -18.67 -28.21
CA VAL A 631 -3.94 -19.01 -28.01
C VAL A 631 -3.82 -20.18 -27.04
N ASN A 632 -2.97 -21.14 -27.35
CA ASN A 632 -2.62 -22.22 -26.42
C ASN A 632 -1.52 -21.75 -25.46
N VAL A 633 -1.92 -21.33 -24.28
CA VAL A 633 -0.99 -20.80 -23.25
C VAL A 633 -0.15 -21.90 -22.56
N ALA A 634 -0.45 -23.18 -22.78
CA ALA A 634 0.38 -24.27 -22.28
C ALA A 634 1.70 -24.39 -23.05
N GLN A 635 1.78 -23.82 -24.26
CA GLN A 635 2.98 -23.84 -25.09
C GLN A 635 3.08 -22.52 -25.86
N LEU A 636 3.89 -21.60 -25.34
CA LEU A 636 4.14 -20.28 -25.92
C LEU A 636 5.61 -20.12 -26.32
N GLU A 637 5.84 -19.50 -27.46
CA GLU A 637 7.17 -19.03 -27.82
C GLU A 637 7.53 -17.79 -27.00
N GLN A 638 8.80 -17.64 -26.66
CA GLN A 638 9.29 -16.45 -25.94
C GLN A 638 8.99 -15.18 -26.76
N GLY A 639 8.45 -14.15 -26.10
CA GLY A 639 8.10 -12.89 -26.74
C GLY A 639 6.71 -12.88 -27.40
N THR A 640 5.91 -13.96 -27.28
CA THR A 640 4.52 -13.97 -27.74
C THR A 640 3.67 -13.01 -26.90
N ASN A 641 3.03 -12.05 -27.57
CA ASN A 641 2.06 -11.16 -26.95
C ASN A 641 0.65 -11.77 -27.09
N PHE A 642 -0.09 -11.79 -25.98
CA PHE A 642 -1.47 -12.27 -25.95
C PHE A 642 -2.26 -11.53 -24.87
N SER A 643 -3.58 -11.65 -24.91
CA SER A 643 -4.49 -11.06 -23.94
C SER A 643 -5.22 -12.15 -23.16
N ALA A 644 -5.28 -12.02 -21.84
CA ALA A 644 -6.19 -12.78 -21.00
C ALA A 644 -7.53 -12.03 -20.94
N VAL A 645 -8.57 -12.63 -21.49
CA VAL A 645 -9.94 -12.08 -21.47
C VAL A 645 -10.70 -12.71 -20.32
N VAL A 646 -10.99 -11.93 -19.32
CA VAL A 646 -11.72 -12.37 -18.12
C VAL A 646 -13.18 -11.96 -18.23
N THR A 647 -14.07 -12.93 -18.27
CA THR A 647 -15.51 -12.70 -18.27
C THR A 647 -16.09 -12.94 -16.90
N VAL A 648 -16.65 -11.90 -16.30
CA VAL A 648 -17.36 -11.96 -15.03
C VAL A 648 -18.86 -11.82 -15.31
N LYS A 649 -19.65 -12.78 -14.86
CA LYS A 649 -21.12 -12.72 -14.97
C LYS A 649 -21.75 -12.68 -13.59
N ASN A 650 -22.63 -11.73 -13.39
CA ASN A 650 -23.52 -11.68 -12.24
C ASN A 650 -24.83 -12.42 -12.57
N PRO A 651 -25.06 -13.63 -12.04
CA PRO A 651 -26.29 -14.38 -12.30
C PRO A 651 -27.48 -13.90 -11.45
N SER A 652 -27.25 -12.98 -10.51
CA SER A 652 -28.29 -12.51 -9.59
C SER A 652 -28.87 -11.17 -10.02
N ALA A 653 -30.09 -10.85 -9.56
CA ALA A 653 -30.69 -9.52 -9.72
C ALA A 653 -30.08 -8.47 -8.76
N ARG A 654 -29.19 -8.89 -7.84
CA ARG A 654 -28.48 -7.98 -6.91
C ARG A 654 -27.25 -7.38 -7.57
N GLY A 655 -27.05 -6.08 -7.42
CA GLY A 655 -25.78 -5.44 -7.69
C GLY A 655 -24.73 -5.89 -6.66
N TYR A 656 -23.51 -6.17 -7.12
CA TYR A 656 -22.37 -6.40 -6.24
C TYR A 656 -21.44 -5.20 -6.30
N ASN A 657 -21.04 -4.72 -5.13
CA ASN A 657 -20.03 -3.67 -4.98
C ASN A 657 -18.72 -4.28 -4.52
N ASN A 658 -17.60 -3.58 -4.75
CA ASN A 658 -16.28 -3.96 -4.27
C ASN A 658 -15.82 -5.37 -4.73
N LEU A 659 -16.04 -5.69 -6.00
CA LEU A 659 -15.55 -6.92 -6.59
C LEU A 659 -14.03 -6.87 -6.74
N VAL A 660 -13.36 -7.94 -6.32
CA VAL A 660 -11.93 -8.13 -6.51
C VAL A 660 -11.69 -9.28 -7.46
N LEU A 661 -11.03 -8.99 -8.58
CA LEU A 661 -10.49 -10.01 -9.48
C LEU A 661 -9.03 -10.28 -9.09
N SER A 662 -8.70 -11.53 -8.81
CA SER A 662 -7.34 -11.97 -8.54
C SER A 662 -7.00 -13.12 -9.48
N GLU A 663 -5.94 -12.96 -10.25
CA GLU A 663 -5.45 -13.97 -11.17
C GLU A 663 -4.00 -14.33 -10.86
N ILE A 664 -3.68 -15.61 -10.91
CA ILE A 664 -2.34 -16.14 -10.73
C ILE A 664 -1.90 -16.74 -12.05
N PHE A 665 -0.76 -16.32 -12.55
CA PHE A 665 -0.21 -16.79 -13.82
C PHE A 665 1.29 -17.13 -13.67
N PRO A 666 1.86 -17.91 -14.59
CA PRO A 666 3.27 -18.31 -14.54
C PRO A 666 4.23 -17.13 -14.45
N ALA A 667 5.30 -17.29 -13.68
CA ALA A 667 6.28 -16.24 -13.41
C ALA A 667 6.98 -15.71 -14.68
N GLY A 668 7.00 -16.49 -15.76
CA GLY A 668 7.55 -16.05 -17.05
C GLY A 668 6.65 -15.08 -17.84
N TRP A 669 5.42 -14.85 -17.40
CA TRP A 669 4.53 -13.89 -18.04
C TRP A 669 4.74 -12.50 -17.45
N GLU A 670 4.75 -11.50 -18.31
CA GLU A 670 4.84 -10.09 -17.88
C GLU A 670 3.60 -9.32 -18.34
N ILE A 671 3.00 -8.58 -17.42
CA ILE A 671 1.86 -7.71 -17.75
C ILE A 671 2.38 -6.51 -18.54
N LEU A 672 1.90 -6.36 -19.78
CA LEU A 672 2.08 -5.15 -20.56
C LEU A 672 1.13 -4.07 -20.03
N ASN A 673 1.67 -3.03 -19.42
CA ASN A 673 0.88 -1.88 -19.03
C ASN A 673 0.78 -0.90 -20.19
N THR A 674 -0.35 -0.93 -20.90
CA THR A 674 -0.60 -0.07 -22.07
C THR A 674 -0.65 1.42 -21.72
N ARG A 675 -0.81 1.80 -20.45
CA ARG A 675 -0.73 3.20 -19.99
C ARG A 675 0.63 3.84 -20.25
N PHE A 676 1.70 3.05 -20.33
CA PHE A 676 3.04 3.55 -20.67
C PHE A 676 3.32 3.57 -22.17
N LEU A 677 2.43 3.01 -22.99
CA LEU A 677 2.65 2.85 -24.42
C LEU A 677 1.86 3.83 -25.30
N ASN A 678 0.71 4.36 -24.84
CA ASN A 678 -0.08 5.35 -25.59
C ASN A 678 -1.10 6.08 -24.71
N GLU A 679 -1.11 7.41 -24.77
CA GLU A 679 -2.21 8.23 -24.25
C GLU A 679 -3.53 8.10 -25.06
N SER A 680 -3.52 7.36 -26.16
CA SER A 680 -4.65 7.21 -27.09
C SER A 680 -5.41 5.89 -27.02
N ALA A 681 -5.09 4.98 -26.10
CA ALA A 681 -5.73 3.65 -26.00
C ALA A 681 -6.97 3.61 -25.09
N THR A 682 -7.50 4.75 -24.64
CA THR A 682 -8.68 4.81 -23.76
C THR A 682 -10.02 4.68 -24.50
N ASP A 683 -10.03 4.64 -25.84
CA ASP A 683 -11.28 4.62 -26.62
C ASP A 683 -11.87 3.22 -26.89
N SER A 684 -11.26 2.14 -26.40
CA SER A 684 -11.75 0.77 -26.68
C SER A 684 -12.36 0.01 -25.48
N LEU A 685 -12.62 0.69 -24.37
CA LEU A 685 -13.26 0.09 -23.18
C LEU A 685 -14.70 0.56 -22.96
N SER A 686 -15.44 0.76 -24.05
CA SER A 686 -16.89 0.97 -24.02
C SER A 686 -17.58 -0.26 -24.61
N ALA A 687 -17.87 -1.24 -23.79
CA ALA A 687 -18.99 -2.20 -23.99
C ALA A 687 -19.31 -2.88 -22.66
#